data_82b32b19e911ac5b4141a3abc0883e68
#
_entry.id   82b32b19e911ac5b4141a3abc0883e68
#
_cell.length_a   1.000
_cell.length_b   1.000
_cell.length_c   1.000
_cell.angle_alpha   90.00
_cell.angle_beta   90.00
_cell.angle_gamma   90.00
#
_symmetry.space_group_name_H-M   'P 1'
#
loop_
_entity.id
_entity.type
_entity.pdbx_description
1 polymer ?
#
loop_
_entity_poly.entity_id
_entity_poly.type
_entity_poly.pdbx_seq_one_letter_code
_entity_poly.pdbx_strand_id
1 'polypeptide(L)'
;MIRTRVKRLRSLVIAVLVMSILMVQLAFSPIASAQTDVTRKSGSNEYLISTDNGAWIGHAAHDFINGNNEAVYCVQPSAPSKDSVKNVEDALNYLPQDVITRIALGLESIRGASIDDYTKSALLQAWVWMNVNGHKGCFTDNRVDEMYSMRGASRETQRAVIAEARRYADANAGSFMGKGLYYKGASAEQSQVLFTLNALEGTAELKKETGTRSKLFSACPKIYSLAGAIYHVVDSSGKLVAELVTDENGNTDTKALKPGKYKAREISAPNNMGLDPNEYEFEIKANENFVIRSNDEPLAAELDVLIQKKAATSNQDKSLSLAGAEFTVEYFASLEESSEVERTWIFTTDEEGKVRLDASYLKDGSDELYTNDDGKALLPIGTYRIRETKAPKGFWINGEVKVVKLKPVKDENGKLSISEYEVPSFDEKEQTVRVRVRKFGESENKALAGAHFDLKRIADADGKPLKQGEEARVEKIVTGENGVAEKGGLLPGIYELKETKSPDGYALSKEAYRIEAMGAEGDTIVTRDDGEKEFLYESQIGNALIKLEISKLTLSDGKKHSLSGAELLLKDSNGKIVDRWISDGNPHRIEGIKEGKYTVVEERAPQGYEKLSNPVEINVENTAELQHFEIRNEKTPDRPNTGDFSNIGGYVLSLISAFILFWILTRFAGKRDRL
;
A
#
# COMPACT_ATOMS: atom_id res chain seq x y z
N MET A 1 -26.87 -23.74 26.24
CA MET A 1 -25.64 -22.93 26.36
C MET A 1 -25.70 -21.82 27.42
N ILE A 2 -26.83 -21.20 27.68
CA ILE A 2 -26.93 -20.08 28.69
C ILE A 2 -26.84 -20.60 30.14
N ARG A 3 -27.38 -21.76 30.49
CA ARG A 3 -27.29 -22.33 31.85
C ARG A 3 -25.88 -22.71 32.32
N THR A 4 -24.98 -23.01 31.42
CA THR A 4 -23.59 -23.40 31.75
C THR A 4 -22.70 -22.16 31.99
N ARG A 5 -23.00 -21.01 31.34
CA ARG A 5 -22.27 -19.74 31.56
C ARG A 5 -22.63 -19.11 32.92
N VAL A 6 -23.90 -19.18 33.34
CA VAL A 6 -24.35 -18.66 34.64
C VAL A 6 -23.76 -19.44 35.81
N LYS A 7 -23.57 -20.78 35.69
CA LYS A 7 -22.89 -21.57 36.72
C LYS A 7 -21.40 -21.24 36.83
N ARG A 8 -20.68 -20.99 35.70
CA ARG A 8 -19.28 -20.57 35.74
C ARG A 8 -19.08 -19.17 36.32
N LEU A 9 -19.99 -18.22 36.02
CA LEU A 9 -19.94 -16.89 36.58
C LEU A 9 -20.18 -16.90 38.11
N ARG A 10 -21.13 -17.69 38.60
CA ARG A 10 -21.36 -17.87 40.06
C ARG A 10 -20.18 -18.50 40.77
N SER A 11 -19.50 -19.50 40.16
CA SER A 11 -18.29 -20.10 40.72
C SER A 11 -17.12 -19.14 40.77
N LEU A 12 -17.00 -18.23 39.75
CA LEU A 12 -15.94 -17.23 39.70
C LEU A 12 -16.16 -16.13 40.78
N VAL A 13 -17.40 -15.68 40.93
CA VAL A 13 -17.75 -14.65 41.95
C VAL A 13 -17.58 -15.23 43.36
N ILE A 14 -17.91 -16.49 43.60
CA ILE A 14 -17.67 -17.14 44.90
C ILE A 14 -16.18 -17.34 45.15
N ALA A 15 -15.38 -17.69 44.11
CA ALA A 15 -13.93 -17.83 44.25
C ALA A 15 -13.24 -16.47 44.55
N VAL A 16 -13.70 -15.40 43.92
CA VAL A 16 -13.19 -14.01 44.20
C VAL A 16 -13.60 -13.55 45.60
N LEU A 17 -14.85 -13.83 46.03
CA LEU A 17 -15.29 -13.51 47.41
C LEU A 17 -14.55 -14.35 48.45
N VAL A 18 -14.26 -15.61 48.21
CA VAL A 18 -13.48 -16.48 49.10
C VAL A 18 -12.03 -16.05 49.13
N MET A 19 -11.44 -15.63 48.00
CA MET A 19 -10.08 -15.06 48.00
C MET A 19 -9.98 -13.74 48.68
N SER A 20 -10.97 -12.83 48.52
CA SER A 20 -10.98 -11.58 49.27
C SER A 20 -11.18 -11.77 50.78
N ILE A 21 -11.97 -12.76 51.22
CA ILE A 21 -12.12 -13.12 52.61
C ILE A 21 -10.84 -13.79 53.16
N LEU A 22 -10.13 -14.62 52.36
CA LEU A 22 -8.84 -15.17 52.70
C LEU A 22 -7.74 -14.09 52.78
N MET A 23 -7.76 -13.10 51.88
CA MET A 23 -6.81 -11.97 51.94
C MET A 23 -7.07 -11.07 53.16
N VAL A 24 -8.33 -10.84 53.55
CA VAL A 24 -8.65 -10.15 54.81
C VAL A 24 -8.27 -10.98 56.03
N GLN A 25 -8.33 -12.32 56.00
CA GLN A 25 -7.84 -13.18 57.06
C GLN A 25 -6.32 -13.31 57.12
N LEU A 26 -5.61 -13.10 55.98
CA LEU A 26 -4.14 -13.05 55.97
C LEU A 26 -3.60 -11.69 56.42
N ALA A 27 -4.40 -10.61 56.32
CA ALA A 27 -4.06 -9.31 56.89
C ALA A 27 -4.29 -9.25 58.43
N PHE A 28 -5.08 -10.15 58.97
CA PHE A 28 -5.25 -10.41 60.39
C PHE A 28 -4.71 -11.83 60.72
N SER A 29 -3.46 -12.09 60.39
CA SER A 29 -2.77 -13.22 61.04
C SER A 29 -2.82 -12.94 62.53
N PRO A 30 -3.38 -13.85 63.37
CA PRO A 30 -3.24 -13.68 64.79
C PRO A 30 -1.74 -13.55 65.05
N ILE A 31 -1.36 -12.56 65.87
CA ILE A 31 -0.02 -12.40 66.40
C ILE A 31 0.43 -13.81 66.74
N ALA A 32 1.33 -14.38 65.96
CA ALA A 32 1.89 -15.70 66.24
C ALA A 32 2.36 -15.64 67.68
N SER A 33 1.90 -16.56 68.49
CA SER A 33 2.10 -16.57 69.93
C SER A 33 3.47 -15.98 70.26
N ALA A 34 3.47 -14.69 70.59
CA ALA A 34 4.67 -14.01 71.04
C ALA A 34 5.12 -14.79 72.25
N GLN A 35 6.31 -15.36 72.15
CA GLN A 35 6.90 -16.09 73.27
C GLN A 35 6.86 -15.12 74.47
N THR A 36 6.13 -15.47 75.50
CA THR A 36 5.74 -14.59 76.61
C THR A 36 6.88 -14.26 77.57
N ASP A 37 8.01 -14.90 77.39
CA ASP A 37 9.13 -14.78 78.32
C ASP A 37 10.09 -13.68 77.86
N VAL A 38 10.25 -12.69 78.68
CA VAL A 38 11.30 -11.67 78.56
C VAL A 38 12.33 -11.95 79.64
N THR A 39 13.56 -12.10 79.26
CA THR A 39 14.67 -12.43 80.15
C THR A 39 15.75 -11.36 80.02
N ARG A 40 16.52 -11.21 81.10
CA ARG A 40 17.74 -10.42 81.07
C ARG A 40 18.76 -11.14 80.15
N LYS A 41 19.33 -10.34 79.22
CA LYS A 41 20.37 -10.91 78.33
C LYS A 41 21.56 -11.38 79.16
N SER A 42 21.95 -12.61 78.91
CA SER A 42 23.12 -13.18 79.59
C SER A 42 24.38 -12.36 79.34
N GLY A 43 25.10 -11.95 80.39
CA GLY A 43 26.30 -11.13 80.26
C GLY A 43 26.04 -9.63 80.05
N SER A 44 24.76 -9.15 80.14
CA SER A 44 24.47 -7.75 80.01
C SER A 44 25.04 -6.94 81.16
N ASN A 45 25.61 -5.76 80.87
CA ASN A 45 26.09 -4.82 81.86
C ASN A 45 24.92 -3.99 82.41
N GLU A 46 25.17 -3.48 83.63
CA GLU A 46 24.31 -2.49 84.24
C GLU A 46 24.65 -1.09 83.70
N TYR A 47 23.67 -0.39 83.09
CA TYR A 47 23.86 0.92 82.51
C TYR A 47 23.35 2.00 83.49
N LEU A 48 24.23 2.90 83.84
CA LEU A 48 23.86 4.05 84.74
C LEU A 48 23.46 5.24 83.86
N ILE A 49 22.23 5.72 84.09
CA ILE A 49 21.66 6.80 83.31
C ILE A 49 21.42 8.02 84.28
N SER A 50 21.77 9.21 83.80
CA SER A 50 21.60 10.46 84.52
C SER A 50 20.81 11.48 83.72
N THR A 51 20.23 12.49 84.41
CA THR A 51 19.61 13.66 83.71
C THR A 51 20.70 14.59 83.17
N ASP A 52 20.31 15.57 82.37
CA ASP A 52 21.22 16.52 81.68
C ASP A 52 22.04 17.36 82.69
N ASN A 53 21.46 17.70 83.85
CA ASN A 53 22.15 18.40 84.91
C ASN A 53 23.03 17.48 85.82
N GLY A 54 23.23 16.22 85.43
CA GLY A 54 24.05 15.29 86.18
C GLY A 54 23.41 14.62 87.38
N ALA A 55 22.13 14.88 87.67
CA ALA A 55 21.44 14.21 88.71
C ALA A 55 21.20 12.74 88.40
N TRP A 56 21.66 11.85 89.31
CA TRP A 56 21.44 10.40 89.16
C TRP A 56 19.96 10.06 89.39
N ILE A 57 19.36 9.28 88.49
CA ILE A 57 17.95 8.86 88.65
C ILE A 57 17.83 7.61 89.58
N GLY A 58 18.94 7.01 89.94
CA GLY A 58 18.95 5.88 90.89
C GLY A 58 18.55 4.53 90.28
N HIS A 59 18.56 4.42 88.96
CA HIS A 59 18.11 3.23 88.31
C HIS A 59 19.17 2.68 87.37
N ALA A 60 19.38 1.36 87.41
CA ALA A 60 20.22 0.61 86.54
C ALA A 60 19.35 0.08 85.38
N ALA A 61 19.76 0.38 84.12
CA ALA A 61 19.20 -0.24 82.96
C ALA A 61 19.97 -1.49 82.58
N HIS A 62 19.26 -2.49 82.15
CA HIS A 62 19.84 -3.76 81.68
C HIS A 62 19.31 -4.01 80.24
N ASP A 63 20.10 -4.83 79.48
CA ASP A 63 19.63 -5.34 78.23
C ASP A 63 18.65 -6.47 78.47
N PHE A 64 17.43 -6.36 77.94
CA PHE A 64 16.42 -7.39 77.99
C PHE A 64 16.14 -7.87 76.58
N ILE A 65 15.83 -9.17 76.45
CA ILE A 65 15.45 -9.80 75.20
C ILE A 65 14.16 -10.59 75.41
N ASN A 66 13.31 -10.66 74.37
CA ASN A 66 12.17 -11.56 74.32
C ASN A 66 12.63 -12.96 73.90
N GLY A 67 11.70 -13.92 73.89
CA GLY A 67 11.98 -15.26 73.46
C GLY A 67 12.47 -15.42 72.03
N ASN A 68 12.32 -14.44 71.19
CA ASN A 68 12.87 -14.36 69.81
C ASN A 68 14.26 -13.69 69.78
N ASN A 69 14.86 -13.40 70.95
CA ASN A 69 16.14 -12.73 71.07
C ASN A 69 16.11 -11.25 70.59
N GLU A 70 14.94 -10.64 70.55
CA GLU A 70 14.76 -9.22 70.17
C GLU A 70 14.88 -8.31 71.42
N ALA A 71 15.54 -7.18 71.27
CA ALA A 71 15.74 -6.23 72.36
C ALA A 71 14.41 -5.59 72.79
N VAL A 72 14.09 -5.72 74.08
CA VAL A 72 12.93 -5.05 74.71
C VAL A 72 13.40 -3.99 75.69
N TYR A 73 12.59 -2.93 75.84
CA TYR A 73 12.97 -1.77 76.64
C TYR A 73 12.04 -1.56 77.82
N CYS A 74 12.62 -1.28 78.95
CA CYS A 74 11.88 -1.01 80.17
C CYS A 74 11.12 0.34 80.07
N VAL A 75 9.84 0.35 80.36
CA VAL A 75 9.00 1.59 80.38
C VAL A 75 8.72 2.10 81.82
N GLN A 76 9.19 1.40 82.84
CA GLN A 76 9.01 1.70 84.23
C GLN A 76 10.30 1.53 85.07
N PRO A 77 11.23 2.48 85.02
CA PRO A 77 12.55 2.29 85.63
C PRO A 77 12.50 2.20 87.18
N SER A 78 11.42 2.58 87.83
CA SER A 78 11.26 2.57 89.29
C SER A 78 10.79 1.21 89.85
N ALA A 79 10.40 0.29 89.03
CA ALA A 79 9.92 -0.99 89.46
C ALA A 79 11.06 -2.05 89.37
N PRO A 80 11.11 -3.05 90.25
CA PRO A 80 12.09 -4.14 90.13
C PRO A 80 11.91 -4.93 88.81
N SER A 81 13.03 -5.24 88.12
CA SER A 81 13.00 -6.05 86.95
C SER A 81 12.83 -7.54 87.30
N LYS A 82 11.94 -8.24 86.65
CA LYS A 82 11.82 -9.68 86.71
C LYS A 82 12.04 -10.34 85.39
N ASP A 83 12.53 -11.60 85.43
CA ASP A 83 12.89 -12.39 84.29
C ASP A 83 11.70 -13.06 83.56
N SER A 84 10.44 -12.77 83.94
CA SER A 84 9.26 -13.33 83.30
C SER A 84 8.10 -12.36 83.20
N VAL A 85 7.50 -12.23 82.02
CA VAL A 85 6.30 -11.44 81.72
C VAL A 85 5.16 -12.39 81.36
N LYS A 86 4.00 -12.19 81.99
CA LYS A 86 2.85 -13.10 81.83
C LYS A 86 1.87 -12.75 80.68
N ASN A 87 1.81 -11.50 80.28
CA ASN A 87 0.86 -11.04 79.30
C ASN A 87 1.55 -10.13 78.30
N VAL A 88 1.24 -10.31 77.01
CA VAL A 88 1.65 -9.43 75.90
C VAL A 88 0.41 -8.69 75.41
N GLU A 89 0.49 -7.41 75.32
CA GLU A 89 -0.58 -6.52 74.88
C GLU A 89 -0.06 -5.62 73.74
N ASP A 90 -0.97 -5.00 72.95
CA ASP A 90 -0.58 -3.99 72.01
C ASP A 90 -0.16 -2.70 72.78
N ALA A 91 0.98 -2.14 72.43
CA ALA A 91 1.51 -0.93 73.01
C ALA A 91 0.55 0.26 72.82
N LEU A 92 -0.32 0.23 71.83
CA LEU A 92 -1.37 1.24 71.63
C LEU A 92 -2.34 1.37 72.79
N ASN A 93 -2.46 0.37 73.65
CA ASN A 93 -3.25 0.46 74.88
C ASN A 93 -2.65 1.42 75.90
N TYR A 94 -1.38 1.78 75.73
CA TYR A 94 -0.58 2.54 76.71
C TYR A 94 0.06 3.80 76.11
N LEU A 95 0.44 3.77 74.84
CA LEU A 95 1.16 4.82 74.14
C LEU A 95 0.42 5.21 72.84
N PRO A 96 0.32 6.53 72.52
CA PRO A 96 -0.17 6.97 71.24
C PRO A 96 0.68 6.48 70.07
N GLN A 97 0.08 6.35 68.88
CA GLN A 97 0.75 5.82 67.68
C GLN A 97 1.96 6.67 67.27
N ASP A 98 1.86 7.98 67.36
CA ASP A 98 2.95 8.91 67.05
C ASP A 98 4.14 8.74 68.01
N VAL A 99 3.87 8.51 69.31
CA VAL A 99 4.91 8.23 70.30
C VAL A 99 5.60 6.89 70.03
N ILE A 100 4.83 5.83 69.70
CA ILE A 100 5.40 4.53 69.34
C ILE A 100 6.27 4.68 68.09
N THR A 101 5.80 5.40 67.04
CA THR A 101 6.55 5.64 65.82
C THR A 101 7.83 6.44 66.09
N ARG A 102 7.72 7.49 66.90
CA ARG A 102 8.87 8.34 67.29
C ARG A 102 9.94 7.54 68.04
N ILE A 103 9.49 6.72 68.97
CA ILE A 103 10.43 5.82 69.74
C ILE A 103 11.11 4.88 68.76
N ALA A 104 10.39 4.15 67.93
CA ALA A 104 10.96 3.19 67.02
C ALA A 104 11.97 3.82 66.03
N LEU A 105 11.69 5.01 65.50
CA LEU A 105 12.59 5.76 64.60
C LEU A 105 13.85 6.20 65.31
N GLY A 106 13.75 6.74 66.55
CA GLY A 106 14.91 7.17 67.30
C GLY A 106 15.78 6.00 67.76
N LEU A 107 15.18 4.86 68.08
CA LEU A 107 15.93 3.64 68.34
C LEU A 107 16.73 3.18 67.10
N GLU A 108 16.16 3.27 65.91
CA GLU A 108 16.88 2.97 64.67
C GLU A 108 18.09 3.89 64.44
N SER A 109 17.89 5.18 64.62
CA SER A 109 18.95 6.19 64.53
C SER A 109 20.09 5.91 65.51
N ILE A 110 19.77 5.68 66.79
CA ILE A 110 20.76 5.43 67.83
C ILE A 110 21.55 4.09 67.59
N ARG A 111 20.86 3.05 67.08
CA ARG A 111 21.53 1.79 66.71
C ARG A 111 22.57 2.01 65.62
N GLY A 112 22.31 2.94 64.67
CA GLY A 112 23.25 3.31 63.60
C GLY A 112 24.40 4.22 64.07
N ALA A 113 24.37 4.79 65.28
CA ALA A 113 25.38 5.71 65.74
C ALA A 113 26.75 5.06 66.00
N SER A 114 27.82 5.76 65.60
CA SER A 114 29.20 5.34 65.82
C SER A 114 29.72 5.72 67.21
N ILE A 115 29.24 5.00 68.23
CA ILE A 115 29.59 5.17 69.64
C ILE A 115 29.85 3.78 70.26
N ASP A 116 30.48 3.76 71.45
CA ASP A 116 30.71 2.52 72.15
C ASP A 116 29.39 1.83 72.57
N ASP A 117 29.42 0.49 72.68
CA ASP A 117 28.23 -0.30 72.95
C ASP A 117 27.59 0.00 74.30
N TYR A 118 28.38 0.36 75.32
CA TYR A 118 27.84 0.76 76.60
C TYR A 118 27.00 2.04 76.50
N THR A 119 27.56 3.08 75.88
CA THR A 119 26.85 4.34 75.65
C THR A 119 25.64 4.09 74.77
N LYS A 120 25.76 3.28 73.73
CA LYS A 120 24.67 2.94 72.79
C LYS A 120 23.49 2.32 73.52
N SER A 121 23.73 1.25 74.27
CA SER A 121 22.68 0.56 75.04
C SER A 121 22.03 1.52 76.06
N ALA A 122 22.83 2.31 76.78
CA ALA A 122 22.29 3.31 77.69
C ALA A 122 21.44 4.35 77.01
N LEU A 123 21.84 4.88 75.86
CA LEU A 123 21.09 5.86 75.10
C LEU A 123 19.81 5.27 74.47
N LEU A 124 19.83 4.04 74.00
CA LEU A 124 18.61 3.37 73.54
C LEU A 124 17.54 3.31 74.63
N GLN A 125 17.92 2.93 75.83
CA GLN A 125 16.99 2.87 76.96
C GLN A 125 16.59 4.30 77.41
N ALA A 126 17.53 5.24 77.48
CA ALA A 126 17.28 6.63 77.81
C ALA A 126 16.27 7.27 76.82
N TRP A 127 16.43 6.97 75.50
CA TRP A 127 15.52 7.43 74.46
C TRP A 127 14.07 6.94 74.70
N VAL A 128 13.90 5.68 75.02
CA VAL A 128 12.59 5.13 75.38
C VAL A 128 11.99 5.91 76.57
N TRP A 129 12.73 6.05 77.65
CA TRP A 129 12.25 6.71 78.85
C TRP A 129 11.88 8.21 78.63
N MET A 130 12.67 8.92 77.91
CA MET A 130 12.37 10.29 77.49
C MET A 130 11.04 10.44 76.75
N ASN A 131 10.71 9.46 75.90
CA ASN A 131 9.51 9.55 75.07
C ASN A 131 8.28 8.88 75.71
N VAL A 132 8.42 7.92 76.64
CA VAL A 132 7.27 7.33 77.33
C VAL A 132 6.90 8.10 78.55
N ASN A 133 7.68 9.11 78.96
CA ASN A 133 7.48 9.90 80.17
C ASN A 133 6.09 10.53 80.24
N GLY A 134 5.34 10.28 81.36
CA GLY A 134 3.99 10.80 81.59
C GLY A 134 2.85 10.05 80.89
N HIS A 135 3.15 9.02 80.13
CA HIS A 135 2.13 8.11 79.49
C HIS A 135 1.62 7.05 80.48
N LYS A 136 0.37 6.63 80.29
CA LYS A 136 -0.32 5.64 81.15
C LYS A 136 0.47 4.37 81.27
N GLY A 137 0.71 3.96 82.50
CA GLY A 137 1.47 2.69 82.75
C GLY A 137 2.98 2.75 82.47
N CYS A 138 3.47 3.95 82.18
CA CYS A 138 4.88 4.22 81.89
C CYS A 138 5.51 5.11 82.96
N PHE A 139 6.76 5.42 82.75
CA PHE A 139 7.55 6.28 83.65
C PHE A 139 7.03 7.71 83.68
N THR A 140 7.06 8.35 84.89
CA THR A 140 6.76 9.74 85.08
C THR A 140 7.77 10.40 86.04
N ASP A 141 8.59 11.30 85.52
CA ASP A 141 9.55 12.08 86.30
C ASP A 141 9.71 13.48 85.68
N ASN A 142 9.43 14.53 86.44
CA ASN A 142 9.49 15.93 86.04
C ASN A 142 10.91 16.44 85.66
N ARG A 143 11.92 15.62 85.92
CA ARG A 143 13.34 15.96 85.65
C ARG A 143 13.86 15.44 84.29
N VAL A 144 13.01 14.81 83.51
CA VAL A 144 13.42 14.02 82.39
C VAL A 144 13.11 14.75 81.07
N ASP A 145 13.83 15.81 80.80
CA ASP A 145 13.83 16.39 79.45
C ASP A 145 14.93 15.76 78.59
N GLU A 146 16.07 15.41 79.19
CA GLU A 146 17.20 14.77 78.50
C GLU A 146 17.90 13.81 79.46
N MET A 147 18.11 12.58 78.96
CA MET A 147 18.82 11.48 79.64
C MET A 147 20.02 10.97 78.88
N TYR A 148 21.07 10.68 79.65
CA TYR A 148 22.36 10.28 79.07
C TYR A 148 23.02 9.15 79.83
N SER A 149 23.99 8.47 79.26
CA SER A 149 24.84 7.53 79.96
C SER A 149 25.81 8.25 80.85
N MET A 150 26.00 7.72 82.07
CA MET A 150 27.00 8.23 83.05
C MET A 150 28.43 7.81 82.70
N ARG A 151 28.63 6.81 81.80
CA ARG A 151 29.93 6.27 81.36
C ARG A 151 29.98 6.21 79.81
N GLY A 152 31.14 5.99 79.27
CA GLY A 152 31.37 5.84 77.83
C GLY A 152 31.67 7.13 77.14
N ALA A 153 30.96 7.40 76.03
CA ALA A 153 31.17 8.59 75.19
C ALA A 153 30.97 9.92 75.96
N SER A 154 31.60 10.98 75.50
CA SER A 154 31.43 12.31 76.10
C SER A 154 29.99 12.81 76.09
N ARG A 155 29.61 13.67 77.01
CA ARG A 155 28.27 14.25 77.06
C ARG A 155 27.89 14.98 75.76
N GLU A 156 28.88 15.64 75.18
CA GLU A 156 28.71 16.33 73.90
C GLU A 156 28.37 15.35 72.79
N THR A 157 29.08 14.25 72.67
CA THR A 157 28.84 13.18 71.72
C THR A 157 27.42 12.59 71.93
N GLN A 158 27.04 12.32 73.19
CA GLN A 158 25.72 11.79 73.52
C GLN A 158 24.59 12.75 73.14
N ARG A 159 24.78 14.05 73.38
CA ARG A 159 23.84 15.10 72.91
C ARG A 159 23.67 15.10 71.40
N ALA A 160 24.78 15.01 70.68
CA ALA A 160 24.76 14.94 69.22
C ALA A 160 23.96 13.73 68.72
N VAL A 161 24.13 12.55 69.32
CA VAL A 161 23.38 11.35 68.98
C VAL A 161 21.89 11.49 69.23
N ILE A 162 21.52 12.01 70.41
CA ILE A 162 20.08 12.27 70.72
C ILE A 162 19.48 13.33 69.83
N ALA A 163 20.19 14.38 69.51
CA ALA A 163 19.73 15.41 68.57
C ALA A 163 19.52 14.85 67.17
N GLU A 164 20.41 13.93 66.75
CA GLU A 164 20.25 13.22 65.46
C GLU A 164 19.01 12.32 65.51
N ALA A 165 18.84 11.55 66.58
CA ALA A 165 17.66 10.68 66.74
C ALA A 165 16.35 11.49 66.67
N ARG A 166 16.30 12.68 67.27
CA ARG A 166 15.14 13.60 67.17
C ARG A 166 14.92 14.03 65.75
N ARG A 167 15.97 14.54 65.05
CA ARG A 167 15.88 14.95 63.63
C ARG A 167 15.41 13.81 62.71
N TYR A 168 16.02 12.62 62.91
CA TYR A 168 15.66 11.45 62.15
C TYR A 168 14.19 11.06 62.36
N ALA A 169 13.73 11.06 63.63
CA ALA A 169 12.34 10.72 63.93
C ALA A 169 11.37 11.73 63.37
N ASP A 170 11.65 13.05 63.48
CA ASP A 170 10.80 14.10 62.94
C ASP A 170 10.74 14.09 61.40
N ALA A 171 11.88 13.85 60.75
CA ALA A 171 11.96 13.78 59.29
C ALA A 171 11.25 12.56 58.70
N ASN A 172 11.15 11.46 59.44
CA ASN A 172 10.64 10.19 58.94
C ASN A 172 9.28 9.78 59.54
N ALA A 173 8.69 10.59 60.40
CA ALA A 173 7.43 10.28 61.09
C ALA A 173 6.27 9.96 60.13
N GLY A 174 6.23 10.60 58.92
CA GLY A 174 5.24 10.35 57.88
C GLY A 174 5.52 9.15 56.96
N SER A 175 6.74 8.57 57.03
CA SER A 175 7.19 7.51 56.15
C SER A 175 7.17 6.14 56.79
N PHE A 176 6.99 6.06 58.07
CA PHE A 176 7.03 4.83 58.82
C PHE A 176 5.92 4.80 59.88
N MET A 177 5.53 3.58 60.25
CA MET A 177 4.63 3.32 61.37
C MET A 177 5.34 2.39 62.35
N GLY A 178 5.52 2.89 63.59
CA GLY A 178 6.02 2.10 64.69
C GLY A 178 4.93 1.12 65.15
N LYS A 179 5.34 -0.09 65.49
CA LYS A 179 4.51 -1.06 66.22
C LYS A 179 5.19 -1.33 67.56
N GLY A 180 4.43 -1.57 68.60
CA GLY A 180 4.93 -1.92 69.91
C GLY A 180 4.17 -3.09 70.48
N LEU A 181 4.92 -4.04 71.06
CA LEU A 181 4.34 -5.10 71.89
C LEU A 181 4.68 -4.82 73.34
N TYR A 182 3.63 -4.59 74.15
CA TYR A 182 3.75 -4.26 75.57
C TYR A 182 3.72 -5.54 76.41
N TYR A 183 4.84 -5.81 77.06
CA TYR A 183 5.03 -6.95 77.96
C TYR A 183 4.70 -6.47 79.37
N LYS A 184 3.50 -6.75 79.85
CA LYS A 184 2.99 -6.28 81.14
C LYS A 184 3.57 -7.10 82.28
N GLY A 185 4.32 -6.46 83.13
CA GLY A 185 4.76 -7.01 84.40
C GLY A 185 3.60 -7.17 85.41
N ALA A 186 3.82 -8.02 86.39
CA ALA A 186 2.91 -8.08 87.55
C ALA A 186 2.94 -6.75 88.28
N SER A 187 1.93 -6.44 89.10
CA SER A 187 1.69 -5.11 89.75
C SER A 187 2.88 -4.49 90.46
N ALA A 188 3.94 -5.18 90.74
CA ALA A 188 5.19 -4.71 91.34
C ALA A 188 6.42 -4.84 90.41
N GLU A 189 6.20 -5.16 89.15
CA GLU A 189 7.26 -5.49 88.22
C GLU A 189 7.28 -4.51 87.07
N GLN A 190 8.48 -4.32 86.44
CA GLN A 190 8.66 -3.46 85.27
C GLN A 190 7.96 -4.05 84.05
N SER A 191 7.18 -3.20 83.37
CA SER A 191 6.68 -3.49 82.08
C SER A 191 7.70 -3.10 80.99
N GLN A 192 7.71 -3.84 79.90
CA GLN A 192 8.68 -3.67 78.83
C GLN A 192 7.97 -3.59 77.48
N VAL A 193 8.58 -2.96 76.49
CA VAL A 193 8.01 -2.82 75.15
C VAL A 193 9.06 -3.18 74.08
N LEU A 194 8.67 -4.01 73.17
CA LEU A 194 9.36 -4.16 71.91
C LEU A 194 8.84 -3.16 70.92
N PHE A 195 9.72 -2.40 70.32
CA PHE A 195 9.38 -1.46 69.25
C PHE A 195 9.94 -1.93 67.95
N THR A 196 9.06 -2.03 66.91
CA THR A 196 9.42 -2.36 65.51
C THR A 196 8.95 -1.26 64.60
N LEU A 197 9.60 -1.13 63.46
CA LEU A 197 9.34 -0.08 62.49
C LEU A 197 8.91 -0.70 61.18
N ASN A 198 7.76 -0.33 60.68
CA ASN A 198 7.30 -0.72 59.36
C ASN A 198 7.27 0.52 58.44
N ALA A 199 7.88 0.42 57.29
CA ALA A 199 7.74 1.45 56.29
C ALA A 199 6.27 1.53 55.85
N LEU A 200 5.75 2.72 55.80
CA LEU A 200 4.47 3.01 55.16
C LEU A 200 4.72 3.03 53.65
N GLU A 201 3.97 2.25 52.94
CA GLU A 201 4.07 2.22 51.49
C GLU A 201 3.10 3.25 50.91
N GLY A 202 3.48 3.87 49.81
CA GLY A 202 2.57 4.47 48.86
C GLY A 202 2.32 3.53 47.72
N THR A 203 1.65 3.96 46.73
CA THR A 203 1.35 3.14 45.55
C THR A 203 1.69 3.85 44.26
N ALA A 204 1.98 3.08 43.24
CA ALA A 204 2.10 3.58 41.87
C ALA A 204 1.21 2.76 40.95
N GLU A 205 0.62 3.42 39.98
CA GLU A 205 -0.08 2.84 38.83
C GLU A 205 0.28 3.62 37.58
N LEU A 206 0.03 3.03 36.41
CA LEU A 206 0.25 3.69 35.14
C LEU A 206 -1.06 3.74 34.35
N LYS A 207 -1.28 4.88 33.69
CA LYS A 207 -2.33 5.08 32.73
C LYS A 207 -1.71 5.40 31.38
N LYS A 208 -1.92 4.52 30.42
CA LYS A 208 -1.43 4.63 29.06
C LYS A 208 -2.50 5.20 28.16
N GLU A 209 -2.12 6.12 27.28
CA GLU A 209 -2.98 6.77 26.32
C GLU A 209 -2.37 6.62 24.90
N THR A 210 -3.14 6.95 23.87
CA THR A 210 -2.66 7.04 22.50
C THR A 210 -2.30 8.47 22.20
N GLY A 211 -1.13 8.76 21.68
CA GLY A 211 -0.66 10.11 21.40
C GLY A 211 -1.51 10.84 20.35
N THR A 212 -0.90 11.18 19.20
CA THR A 212 -1.55 11.97 18.12
C THR A 212 -2.36 11.12 17.13
N ARG A 213 -2.49 9.81 17.37
CA ARG A 213 -3.21 8.85 16.52
C ARG A 213 -4.42 8.22 17.21
N SER A 214 -5.09 8.98 18.08
CA SER A 214 -6.26 8.48 18.83
C SER A 214 -7.44 8.13 17.92
N LYS A 215 -7.63 8.87 16.80
CA LYS A 215 -8.64 8.58 15.79
C LYS A 215 -8.36 7.25 15.08
N LEU A 216 -7.11 7.02 14.66
CA LEU A 216 -6.70 5.77 14.05
C LEU A 216 -6.89 4.59 15.01
N PHE A 217 -6.45 4.74 16.27
CA PHE A 217 -6.63 3.72 17.30
C PHE A 217 -8.09 3.31 17.45
N SER A 218 -8.96 4.31 17.60
CA SER A 218 -10.41 4.10 17.78
C SER A 218 -11.08 3.47 16.56
N ALA A 219 -10.59 3.80 15.35
CA ALA A 219 -11.12 3.26 14.09
C ALA A 219 -10.66 1.82 13.79
N CYS A 220 -9.60 1.32 14.45
CA CYS A 220 -9.01 0.01 14.17
C CYS A 220 -8.91 -0.88 15.44
N PRO A 221 -10.02 -1.15 16.15
CA PRO A 221 -9.99 -1.90 17.43
C PRO A 221 -9.58 -3.37 17.26
N LYS A 222 -9.63 -3.91 16.04
CA LYS A 222 -9.15 -5.26 15.74
C LYS A 222 -7.62 -5.35 15.63
N ILE A 223 -6.96 -4.21 15.43
CA ILE A 223 -5.51 -4.13 15.17
C ILE A 223 -4.75 -3.62 16.39
N TYR A 224 -5.27 -2.60 17.05
CA TYR A 224 -4.59 -1.89 18.14
C TYR A 224 -5.27 -2.14 19.47
N SER A 225 -4.45 -2.28 20.49
CA SER A 225 -4.88 -2.40 21.90
C SER A 225 -3.84 -1.73 22.78
N LEU A 226 -4.25 -1.22 23.94
CA LEU A 226 -3.35 -0.73 24.97
C LEU A 226 -2.92 -1.83 25.96
N ALA A 227 -3.48 -3.04 25.83
CA ALA A 227 -3.15 -4.16 26.69
C ALA A 227 -1.76 -4.71 26.44
N GLY A 228 -1.05 -5.07 27.51
CA GLY A 228 0.21 -5.78 27.44
C GLY A 228 1.44 -4.89 27.30
N ALA A 229 1.34 -3.58 27.47
CA ALA A 229 2.52 -2.75 27.69
C ALA A 229 3.19 -3.16 29.03
N ILE A 230 4.50 -3.32 29.02
CA ILE A 230 5.27 -3.69 30.22
C ILE A 230 6.22 -2.56 30.59
N TYR A 231 6.08 -2.04 31.81
CA TYR A 231 6.94 -1.02 32.38
C TYR A 231 7.74 -1.59 33.54
N HIS A 232 9.04 -1.41 33.51
CA HIS A 232 9.90 -1.69 34.64
C HIS A 232 10.03 -0.45 35.50
N VAL A 233 9.75 -0.60 36.81
CA VAL A 233 9.99 0.43 37.81
C VAL A 233 11.27 0.07 38.57
N VAL A 234 12.24 0.98 38.56
CA VAL A 234 13.50 0.82 39.27
C VAL A 234 13.66 1.87 40.35
N ASP A 235 14.33 1.51 41.44
CA ASP A 235 14.69 2.45 42.52
C ASP A 235 15.93 3.30 42.15
N SER A 236 16.33 4.19 43.04
CA SER A 236 17.48 5.08 42.87
C SER A 236 18.82 4.34 42.69
N SER A 237 18.90 3.04 43.03
CA SER A 237 20.06 2.20 42.81
C SER A 237 20.02 1.50 41.45
N GLY A 238 18.94 1.62 40.67
CA GLY A 238 18.71 0.92 39.44
C GLY A 238 18.15 -0.50 39.60
N LYS A 239 17.77 -0.90 40.82
CA LYS A 239 17.17 -2.19 41.08
C LYS A 239 15.70 -2.23 40.66
N LEU A 240 15.30 -3.26 39.90
CA LEU A 240 13.89 -3.52 39.58
C LEU A 240 13.09 -3.79 40.85
N VAL A 241 12.03 -3.02 41.09
CA VAL A 241 11.17 -3.11 42.28
C VAL A 241 9.73 -3.43 41.93
N ALA A 242 9.26 -3.09 40.72
CA ALA A 242 7.93 -3.46 40.25
C ALA A 242 7.90 -3.58 38.73
N GLU A 243 6.94 -4.36 38.24
CA GLU A 243 6.53 -4.45 36.85
C GLU A 243 5.06 -4.02 36.77
N LEU A 244 4.77 -3.08 35.86
CA LEU A 244 3.43 -2.60 35.59
C LEU A 244 3.03 -3.13 34.20
N VAL A 245 1.88 -3.81 34.10
CA VAL A 245 1.35 -4.37 32.85
C VAL A 245 -0.03 -3.76 32.61
N THR A 246 -0.24 -3.19 31.42
CA THR A 246 -1.49 -2.52 31.06
C THR A 246 -2.60 -3.49 30.68
N ASP A 247 -3.83 -3.17 31.03
CA ASP A 247 -5.06 -3.82 30.56
C ASP A 247 -5.54 -3.24 29.21
N GLU A 248 -6.72 -3.67 28.74
CA GLU A 248 -7.32 -3.20 27.49
C GLU A 248 -7.66 -1.67 27.51
N ASN A 249 -7.81 -1.08 28.70
CA ASN A 249 -8.07 0.34 28.88
C ASN A 249 -6.80 1.16 29.09
N GLY A 250 -5.63 0.54 29.02
CA GLY A 250 -4.35 1.18 29.26
C GLY A 250 -4.00 1.39 30.73
N ASN A 251 -4.75 0.81 31.67
CA ASN A 251 -4.51 0.95 33.10
C ASN A 251 -3.71 -0.26 33.61
N THR A 252 -2.92 -0.03 34.68
CA THR A 252 -2.24 -1.10 35.39
C THR A 252 -2.87 -1.33 36.75
N ASP A 253 -2.59 -2.52 37.32
CA ASP A 253 -2.79 -2.72 38.75
C ASP A 253 -1.90 -1.76 39.53
N THR A 254 -2.41 -1.35 40.70
CA THR A 254 -1.68 -0.54 41.67
C THR A 254 -0.59 -1.37 42.35
N LYS A 255 0.65 -0.88 42.39
CA LYS A 255 1.78 -1.53 43.04
C LYS A 255 2.21 -0.74 44.29
N ALA A 256 2.34 -1.44 45.39
CA ALA A 256 2.87 -0.88 46.63
C ALA A 256 4.37 -0.68 46.54
N LEU A 257 4.84 0.51 46.87
CA LEU A 257 6.25 0.89 46.85
C LEU A 257 6.60 1.65 48.13
N LYS A 258 7.82 1.50 48.62
CA LYS A 258 8.33 2.31 49.75
C LYS A 258 8.47 3.76 49.32
N PRO A 259 8.37 4.71 50.29
CA PRO A 259 8.70 6.10 50.02
C PRO A 259 10.11 6.23 49.41
N GLY A 260 10.22 7.04 48.34
CA GLY A 260 11.49 7.20 47.65
C GLY A 260 11.33 7.62 46.19
N LYS A 261 12.46 7.83 45.50
CA LYS A 261 12.52 8.20 44.09
C LYS A 261 12.66 6.97 43.22
N TYR A 262 11.91 6.96 42.16
CA TYR A 262 11.80 5.85 41.21
C TYR A 262 11.85 6.35 39.77
N LYS A 263 12.14 5.42 38.86
CA LYS A 263 12.04 5.63 37.43
C LYS A 263 11.23 4.49 36.83
N ALA A 264 10.31 4.83 35.93
CA ALA A 264 9.58 3.86 35.12
C ALA A 264 9.96 4.00 33.66
N ARG A 265 10.18 2.88 32.98
CA ARG A 265 10.47 2.83 31.53
C ARG A 265 9.74 1.68 30.89
N GLU A 266 9.17 1.92 29.73
CA GLU A 266 8.60 0.85 28.91
C GLU A 266 9.70 -0.05 28.37
N ILE A 267 9.49 -1.36 28.49
CA ILE A 267 10.38 -2.40 27.96
C ILE A 267 9.71 -3.23 26.85
N SER A 268 8.38 -3.19 26.79
CA SER A 268 7.60 -3.83 25.76
C SER A 268 6.33 -3.03 25.51
N ALA A 269 6.15 -2.54 24.28
CA ALA A 269 4.91 -1.91 23.88
C ALA A 269 3.79 -2.95 23.67
N PRO A 270 2.52 -2.53 23.69
CA PRO A 270 1.42 -3.38 23.23
C PRO A 270 1.60 -3.80 21.77
N ASN A 271 0.90 -4.84 21.35
CA ASN A 271 0.96 -5.29 19.96
C ASN A 271 0.58 -4.16 18.99
N ASN A 272 1.38 -4.00 17.93
CA ASN A 272 1.17 -3.01 16.87
C ASN A 272 1.26 -1.55 17.30
N MET A 273 1.80 -1.29 18.51
CA MET A 273 2.06 0.05 19.02
C MET A 273 3.57 0.35 19.01
N GLY A 274 3.93 1.62 18.84
CA GLY A 274 5.30 2.06 18.98
C GLY A 274 5.73 2.09 20.45
N LEU A 275 6.98 1.74 20.75
CA LEU A 275 7.51 1.78 22.11
C LEU A 275 7.63 3.26 22.58
N ASP A 276 7.16 3.55 23.78
CA ASP A 276 7.39 4.83 24.43
C ASP A 276 8.88 4.97 24.82
N PRO A 277 9.63 5.92 24.24
CA PRO A 277 11.05 6.09 24.55
C PRO A 277 11.31 6.84 25.86
N ASN A 278 10.28 7.33 26.51
CA ASN A 278 10.41 8.19 27.68
C ASN A 278 10.74 7.39 28.94
N GLU A 279 11.51 8.00 29.83
CA GLU A 279 11.71 7.56 31.19
C GLU A 279 10.98 8.51 32.14
N TYR A 280 10.15 7.96 33.01
CA TYR A 280 9.30 8.69 33.94
C TYR A 280 9.92 8.66 35.32
N GLU A 281 10.44 9.82 35.78
CA GLU A 281 10.92 9.98 37.15
C GLU A 281 9.77 10.41 38.07
N PHE A 282 9.65 9.76 39.22
CA PHE A 282 8.59 10.06 40.18
C PHE A 282 9.02 9.77 41.62
N GLU A 283 8.31 10.32 42.55
CA GLU A 283 8.56 10.14 43.96
C GLU A 283 7.30 9.57 44.64
N ILE A 284 7.48 8.46 45.35
CA ILE A 284 6.44 7.87 46.19
C ILE A 284 6.54 8.44 47.58
N LYS A 285 5.41 8.93 48.07
CA LYS A 285 5.21 9.30 49.47
C LYS A 285 4.30 8.28 50.14
N ALA A 286 4.47 8.15 51.47
CA ALA A 286 3.67 7.23 52.25
C ALA A 286 2.18 7.55 52.11
N ASN A 287 1.35 6.52 51.93
CA ASN A 287 -0.11 6.61 51.77
C ASN A 287 -0.61 7.47 50.59
N GLU A 288 0.27 7.81 49.63
CA GLU A 288 -0.12 8.49 48.41
C GLU A 288 -0.08 7.50 47.22
N ASN A 289 -0.97 7.73 46.24
CA ASN A 289 -0.95 7.02 44.96
C ASN A 289 -0.37 7.93 43.89
N PHE A 290 0.64 7.47 43.19
CA PHE A 290 1.22 8.17 42.05
C PHE A 290 0.76 7.54 40.73
N VAL A 291 0.20 8.37 39.83
CA VAL A 291 -0.27 7.91 38.51
C VAL A 291 0.72 8.36 37.43
N ILE A 292 1.42 7.40 36.84
CA ILE A 292 2.29 7.63 35.70
C ILE A 292 1.41 7.75 34.46
N ARG A 293 1.59 8.79 33.63
CA ARG A 293 0.90 8.94 32.33
C ARG A 293 1.88 8.76 31.21
N SER A 294 1.59 7.83 30.31
CA SER A 294 2.43 7.48 29.17
C SER A 294 1.61 7.43 27.89
N ASN A 295 2.27 7.55 26.75
CA ASN A 295 1.62 7.52 25.46
C ASN A 295 2.37 6.55 24.52
N ASP A 296 1.59 5.75 23.76
CA ASP A 296 2.09 5.03 22.61
C ASP A 296 1.39 5.48 21.33
N GLU A 297 2.09 5.39 20.21
CA GLU A 297 1.51 5.68 18.91
C GLU A 297 1.19 4.39 18.17
N PRO A 298 -0.05 4.21 17.66
CA PRO A 298 -0.35 3.14 16.71
C PRO A 298 0.61 3.14 15.53
N LEU A 299 1.21 2.00 15.20
CA LEU A 299 2.10 1.87 14.05
C LEU A 299 1.27 1.97 12.77
N ALA A 300 1.54 2.96 11.95
CA ALA A 300 0.86 3.21 10.68
C ALA A 300 1.83 3.83 9.67
N ALA A 301 1.64 3.56 8.39
CA ALA A 301 2.44 4.17 7.33
C ALA A 301 1.88 5.54 6.95
N GLU A 302 2.78 6.50 6.81
CA GLU A 302 2.54 7.81 6.23
C GLU A 302 3.17 7.82 4.84
N LEU A 303 2.35 7.99 3.81
CA LEU A 303 2.77 7.89 2.42
C LEU A 303 2.42 9.16 1.66
N ASP A 304 3.26 9.52 0.69
CA ASP A 304 2.90 10.48 -0.35
C ASP A 304 2.24 9.77 -1.54
N VAL A 305 2.88 8.73 -2.07
CA VAL A 305 2.39 7.97 -3.21
C VAL A 305 1.92 6.59 -2.78
N LEU A 306 0.65 6.28 -3.05
CA LEU A 306 0.03 4.99 -2.76
C LEU A 306 0.20 4.00 -3.94
N ILE A 307 0.01 4.46 -5.17
CA ILE A 307 0.08 3.65 -6.40
C ILE A 307 0.82 4.45 -7.46
N GLN A 308 1.63 3.77 -8.27
CA GLN A 308 2.28 4.32 -9.44
C GLN A 308 1.86 3.58 -10.70
N LYS A 309 1.28 4.29 -11.65
CA LYS A 309 1.00 3.81 -12.99
C LYS A 309 2.09 4.29 -13.95
N LYS A 310 2.53 3.44 -14.87
CA LYS A 310 3.57 3.75 -15.84
C LYS A 310 3.13 3.36 -17.24
N ALA A 311 3.50 4.17 -18.23
CA ALA A 311 3.36 3.77 -19.62
C ALA A 311 4.39 2.67 -19.95
N ALA A 312 3.95 1.59 -20.59
CA ALA A 312 4.86 0.56 -21.05
C ALA A 312 5.86 1.13 -22.07
N THR A 313 7.08 0.61 -22.05
CA THR A 313 8.15 1.06 -23.00
C THR A 313 7.81 0.79 -24.46
N SER A 314 6.95 -0.21 -24.71
CA SER A 314 6.44 -0.58 -26.04
C SER A 314 5.41 0.37 -26.62
N ASN A 315 4.85 1.28 -25.80
CA ASN A 315 3.81 2.22 -26.26
C ASN A 315 4.37 3.19 -27.29
N GLN A 316 3.65 3.36 -28.40
CA GLN A 316 4.02 4.20 -29.54
C GLN A 316 3.60 5.64 -29.30
N ASP A 317 2.40 5.84 -28.76
CA ASP A 317 1.85 7.17 -28.47
C ASP A 317 2.31 7.64 -27.08
N LYS A 318 3.28 8.54 -27.05
CA LYS A 318 3.80 9.13 -25.81
C LYS A 318 2.96 10.31 -25.30
N SER A 319 1.93 10.71 -26.03
CA SER A 319 1.03 11.81 -25.65
C SER A 319 -0.16 11.34 -24.81
N LEU A 320 -0.40 10.04 -24.70
CA LEU A 320 -1.48 9.48 -23.89
C LEU A 320 -1.27 9.78 -22.41
N SER A 321 -2.30 10.33 -21.77
CA SER A 321 -2.32 10.62 -20.34
C SER A 321 -2.62 9.38 -19.52
N LEU A 322 -1.92 9.22 -18.40
CA LEU A 322 -2.19 8.17 -17.40
C LEU A 322 -3.25 8.61 -16.38
N ALA A 323 -3.79 9.80 -16.50
CA ALA A 323 -4.84 10.32 -15.61
C ALA A 323 -6.17 9.59 -15.82
N GLY A 324 -6.94 9.49 -14.73
CA GLY A 324 -8.30 8.95 -14.77
C GLY A 324 -8.38 7.43 -14.75
N ALA A 325 -7.28 6.72 -14.52
CA ALA A 325 -7.34 5.31 -14.15
C ALA A 325 -7.97 5.16 -12.76
N GLU A 326 -8.82 4.15 -12.58
CA GLU A 326 -9.44 3.89 -11.30
C GLU A 326 -8.87 2.60 -10.69
N PHE A 327 -8.46 2.70 -9.42
CA PHE A 327 -7.96 1.57 -8.64
C PHE A 327 -8.87 1.30 -7.46
N THR A 328 -9.28 0.05 -7.32
CA THR A 328 -9.92 -0.41 -6.09
C THR A 328 -8.85 -0.95 -5.16
N VAL A 329 -8.82 -0.42 -3.94
CA VAL A 329 -7.95 -0.84 -2.85
C VAL A 329 -8.84 -1.41 -1.75
N GLU A 330 -8.68 -2.69 -1.45
CA GLU A 330 -9.40 -3.39 -0.38
C GLU A 330 -8.43 -3.61 0.79
N TYR A 331 -8.84 -3.15 1.95
CA TYR A 331 -8.07 -3.29 3.20
C TYR A 331 -8.63 -4.43 4.06
N PHE A 332 -7.73 -5.24 4.54
CA PHE A 332 -7.97 -6.33 5.49
C PHE A 332 -7.25 -6.03 6.80
N ALA A 333 -7.99 -5.96 7.89
CA ALA A 333 -7.44 -5.76 9.25
C ALA A 333 -6.73 -7.04 9.75
N SER A 334 -5.88 -7.61 8.92
CA SER A 334 -5.12 -8.84 9.15
C SER A 334 -3.96 -8.92 8.16
N LEU A 335 -2.93 -9.68 8.50
CA LEU A 335 -1.86 -10.04 7.57
C LEU A 335 -2.24 -11.19 6.62
N GLU A 336 -3.43 -11.75 6.77
CA GLU A 336 -3.99 -12.79 5.91
C GLU A 336 -5.18 -12.25 5.11
N GLU A 337 -5.23 -12.55 3.81
CA GLU A 337 -6.32 -12.12 2.93
C GLU A 337 -7.65 -12.86 3.15
N SER A 338 -7.64 -13.93 3.96
CA SER A 338 -8.84 -14.72 4.29
C SER A 338 -9.82 -14.01 5.21
N SER A 339 -9.46 -12.87 5.76
CA SER A 339 -10.32 -12.05 6.60
C SER A 339 -11.34 -11.26 5.78
N GLU A 340 -12.40 -10.81 6.44
CA GLU A 340 -13.40 -9.91 5.85
C GLU A 340 -12.76 -8.58 5.44
N VAL A 341 -13.19 -8.01 4.30
CA VAL A 341 -12.77 -6.67 3.87
C VAL A 341 -13.28 -5.65 4.87
N GLU A 342 -12.38 -4.88 5.46
CA GLU A 342 -12.71 -3.87 6.47
C GLU A 342 -13.07 -2.53 5.83
N ARG A 343 -12.36 -2.14 4.76
CA ARG A 343 -12.63 -0.93 3.97
C ARG A 343 -12.29 -1.14 2.50
N THR A 344 -13.01 -0.40 1.67
CA THR A 344 -12.79 -0.34 0.22
C THR A 344 -12.68 1.11 -0.22
N TRP A 345 -11.61 1.43 -0.94
CA TRP A 345 -11.40 2.73 -1.55
C TRP A 345 -11.28 2.61 -3.05
N ILE A 346 -11.80 3.60 -3.75
CA ILE A 346 -11.66 3.76 -5.20
C ILE A 346 -10.87 5.05 -5.42
N PHE A 347 -9.65 4.92 -5.90
CA PHE A 347 -8.76 6.03 -6.18
C PHE A 347 -8.67 6.31 -7.67
N THR A 348 -8.39 7.56 -8.03
CA THR A 348 -8.15 7.99 -9.41
C THR A 348 -6.74 8.53 -9.56
N THR A 349 -6.04 8.16 -10.66
CA THR A 349 -4.70 8.66 -10.97
C THR A 349 -4.69 10.09 -11.48
N ASP A 350 -3.63 10.84 -11.17
CA ASP A 350 -3.29 12.12 -11.74
C ASP A 350 -2.61 12.01 -13.13
N GLU A 351 -2.19 13.15 -13.71
CA GLU A 351 -1.52 13.22 -15.02
C GLU A 351 -0.15 12.48 -15.02
N GLU A 352 0.48 12.36 -13.87
CA GLU A 352 1.74 11.63 -13.69
C GLU A 352 1.54 10.12 -13.48
N GLY A 353 0.29 9.66 -13.51
CA GLY A 353 -0.09 8.28 -13.22
C GLY A 353 0.04 7.90 -11.75
N LYS A 354 0.04 8.86 -10.83
CA LYS A 354 0.14 8.63 -9.39
C LYS A 354 -1.21 8.66 -8.72
N VAL A 355 -1.38 7.81 -7.72
CA VAL A 355 -2.39 7.95 -6.68
C VAL A 355 -1.67 8.35 -5.41
N ARG A 356 -2.06 9.48 -4.81
CA ARG A 356 -1.58 9.90 -3.49
C ARG A 356 -2.55 9.47 -2.41
N LEU A 357 -2.04 9.26 -1.22
CA LEU A 357 -2.88 8.92 -0.05
C LEU A 357 -3.55 10.19 0.49
N ASP A 358 -4.52 10.69 -0.27
CA ASP A 358 -5.25 11.91 0.02
C ASP A 358 -6.70 11.79 -0.44
N ALA A 359 -7.63 12.43 0.28
CA ALA A 359 -9.06 12.37 -0.01
C ALA A 359 -9.44 12.96 -1.39
N SER A 360 -8.61 13.87 -1.95
CA SER A 360 -8.83 14.43 -3.30
C SER A 360 -8.70 13.41 -4.43
N TYR A 361 -8.05 12.27 -4.16
CA TYR A 361 -7.91 11.17 -5.10
C TYR A 361 -9.03 10.11 -4.97
N LEU A 362 -9.90 10.22 -3.94
CA LEU A 362 -11.02 9.30 -3.74
C LEU A 362 -12.18 9.61 -4.67
N LYS A 363 -12.87 8.56 -5.08
CA LYS A 363 -14.14 8.63 -5.79
C LYS A 363 -15.33 8.36 -4.87
N ASP A 364 -16.51 8.78 -5.33
CA ASP A 364 -17.78 8.46 -4.69
C ASP A 364 -17.94 6.95 -4.51
N GLY A 365 -18.45 6.55 -3.35
CA GLY A 365 -18.60 5.15 -2.97
C GLY A 365 -17.38 4.54 -2.26
N SER A 366 -16.34 5.34 -2.01
CA SER A 366 -15.21 4.95 -1.17
C SER A 366 -15.53 5.12 0.32
N ASP A 367 -14.95 4.26 1.15
CA ASP A 367 -14.90 4.48 2.59
C ASP A 367 -14.00 5.69 2.93
N GLU A 368 -14.16 6.25 4.14
CA GLU A 368 -13.27 7.31 4.62
C GLU A 368 -11.84 6.79 4.83
N LEU A 369 -10.83 7.63 4.58
CA LEU A 369 -9.45 7.30 4.92
C LEU A 369 -9.25 7.25 6.44
N TYR A 370 -8.34 6.40 6.89
CA TYR A 370 -7.83 6.49 8.26
C TYR A 370 -6.95 7.72 8.39
N THR A 371 -7.09 8.46 9.50
CA THR A 371 -6.34 9.69 9.74
C THR A 371 -5.77 9.74 11.15
N ASN A 372 -4.70 10.52 11.33
CA ASN A 372 -4.29 10.97 12.65
C ASN A 372 -5.25 12.06 13.18
N ASP A 373 -4.97 12.59 14.37
CA ASP A 373 -5.83 13.60 15.02
C ASP A 373 -5.83 14.93 14.27
N ASP A 374 -4.76 15.24 13.51
CA ASP A 374 -4.64 16.42 12.65
C ASP A 374 -5.31 16.25 11.27
N GLY A 375 -5.86 15.08 10.97
CA GLY A 375 -6.53 14.78 9.71
C GLY A 375 -5.61 14.30 8.59
N LYS A 376 -4.33 14.05 8.85
CA LYS A 376 -3.42 13.45 7.87
C LYS A 376 -3.75 11.98 7.66
N ALA A 377 -3.86 11.57 6.40
CA ALA A 377 -4.17 10.20 6.03
C ALA A 377 -3.04 9.22 6.40
N LEU A 378 -3.44 8.03 6.84
CA LEU A 378 -2.56 6.97 7.31
C LEU A 378 -3.03 5.61 6.78
N LEU A 379 -2.09 4.68 6.60
CA LEU A 379 -2.40 3.27 6.38
C LEU A 379 -2.08 2.45 7.64
N PRO A 380 -3.08 1.84 8.28
CA PRO A 380 -2.87 0.93 9.43
C PRO A 380 -2.14 -0.35 9.04
N ILE A 381 -1.69 -1.11 10.03
CA ILE A 381 -1.18 -2.46 9.84
C ILE A 381 -2.27 -3.34 9.22
N GLY A 382 -1.89 -4.16 8.22
CA GLY A 382 -2.80 -5.08 7.55
C GLY A 382 -2.38 -5.39 6.12
N THR A 383 -3.30 -5.97 5.37
CA THR A 383 -3.11 -6.36 3.97
C THR A 383 -3.94 -5.45 3.06
N TYR A 384 -3.34 -5.04 1.96
CA TYR A 384 -3.94 -4.17 0.93
C TYR A 384 -3.94 -4.91 -0.38
N ARG A 385 -5.12 -5.21 -0.93
CA ARG A 385 -5.30 -5.79 -2.26
C ARG A 385 -5.67 -4.68 -3.23
N ILE A 386 -4.82 -4.48 -4.24
CA ILE A 386 -4.89 -3.35 -5.17
C ILE A 386 -5.09 -3.89 -6.57
N ARG A 387 -6.12 -3.42 -7.25
CA ARG A 387 -6.41 -3.79 -8.65
C ARG A 387 -6.92 -2.59 -9.42
N GLU A 388 -6.56 -2.51 -10.68
CA GLU A 388 -7.19 -1.56 -11.59
C GLU A 388 -8.60 -2.00 -11.91
N THR A 389 -9.55 -1.07 -11.86
CA THR A 389 -10.96 -1.30 -12.19
C THR A 389 -11.41 -0.53 -13.42
N LYS A 390 -10.63 0.48 -13.83
CA LYS A 390 -10.81 1.22 -15.07
C LYS A 390 -9.47 1.74 -15.57
N ALA A 391 -9.15 1.46 -16.81
CA ALA A 391 -7.95 2.00 -17.46
C ALA A 391 -8.12 3.48 -17.84
N PRO A 392 -7.03 4.25 -17.99
CA PRO A 392 -7.07 5.55 -18.62
C PRO A 392 -7.51 5.42 -20.08
N LYS A 393 -7.98 6.51 -20.67
CA LYS A 393 -8.38 6.53 -22.08
C LYS A 393 -7.22 6.15 -23.00
N GLY A 394 -7.44 5.22 -23.92
CA GLY A 394 -6.44 4.74 -24.87
C GLY A 394 -5.56 3.61 -24.36
N PHE A 395 -5.82 3.07 -23.17
CA PHE A 395 -5.10 1.95 -22.60
C PHE A 395 -6.00 0.75 -22.34
N TRP A 396 -5.40 -0.44 -22.39
CA TRP A 396 -6.03 -1.67 -21.92
C TRP A 396 -5.98 -1.74 -20.40
N ILE A 397 -7.06 -2.22 -19.79
CA ILE A 397 -7.08 -2.45 -18.34
C ILE A 397 -5.99 -3.46 -17.96
N ASN A 398 -5.21 -3.12 -16.94
CA ASN A 398 -4.23 -4.03 -16.36
C ASN A 398 -4.93 -4.98 -15.40
N GLY A 399 -4.95 -6.26 -15.73
CA GLY A 399 -5.60 -7.30 -14.92
C GLY A 399 -4.79 -7.79 -13.71
N GLU A 400 -3.60 -7.21 -13.45
CA GLU A 400 -2.80 -7.59 -12.29
C GLU A 400 -3.48 -7.21 -10.97
N VAL A 401 -3.29 -8.07 -9.98
CA VAL A 401 -3.66 -7.78 -8.59
C VAL A 401 -2.37 -7.69 -7.79
N LYS A 402 -2.12 -6.57 -7.15
CA LYS A 402 -0.98 -6.38 -6.24
C LYS A 402 -1.45 -6.48 -4.79
N VAL A 403 -0.66 -7.17 -3.99
CA VAL A 403 -0.92 -7.32 -2.56
C VAL A 403 0.24 -6.74 -1.78
N VAL A 404 -0.05 -5.75 -0.93
CA VAL A 404 0.92 -5.10 -0.06
C VAL A 404 0.56 -5.40 1.39
N LYS A 405 1.55 -5.77 2.19
CA LYS A 405 1.36 -6.06 3.62
C LYS A 405 2.17 -5.10 4.47
N LEU A 406 1.49 -4.31 5.27
CA LEU A 406 2.10 -3.49 6.30
C LEU A 406 2.11 -4.26 7.62
N LYS A 407 3.28 -4.49 8.17
CA LYS A 407 3.48 -5.28 9.38
C LYS A 407 4.46 -4.60 10.34
N PRO A 408 4.38 -4.88 11.66
CA PRO A 408 5.39 -4.40 12.59
C PRO A 408 6.73 -5.10 12.30
N VAL A 409 7.80 -4.35 12.36
CA VAL A 409 9.18 -4.81 12.24
C VAL A 409 10.01 -4.31 13.42
N LYS A 410 10.98 -5.09 13.87
CA LYS A 410 11.92 -4.70 14.92
C LYS A 410 13.26 -4.36 14.30
N ASP A 411 13.85 -3.25 14.72
CA ASP A 411 15.22 -2.92 14.39
C ASP A 411 16.23 -3.74 15.24
N GLU A 412 17.52 -3.54 15.03
CA GLU A 412 18.60 -4.21 15.75
C GLU A 412 18.57 -3.93 17.26
N ASN A 413 17.95 -2.83 17.67
CA ASN A 413 17.79 -2.44 19.08
C ASN A 413 16.45 -2.92 19.67
N GLY A 414 15.63 -3.64 18.90
CA GLY A 414 14.32 -4.12 19.31
C GLY A 414 13.20 -3.10 19.24
N LYS A 415 13.46 -1.89 18.69
CA LYS A 415 12.46 -0.86 18.50
C LYS A 415 11.47 -1.27 17.41
N LEU A 416 10.19 -1.22 17.73
CA LEU A 416 9.11 -1.49 16.79
C LEU A 416 8.88 -0.29 15.86
N SER A 417 8.76 -0.60 14.57
CA SER A 417 8.35 0.34 13.52
C SER A 417 7.44 -0.38 12.54
N ILE A 418 6.86 0.34 11.56
CA ILE A 418 6.12 -0.30 10.48
C ILE A 418 7.07 -0.67 9.33
N SER A 419 6.78 -1.77 8.61
CA SER A 419 7.53 -2.15 7.41
C SER A 419 7.46 -1.05 6.35
N GLU A 420 8.48 -0.96 5.51
CA GLU A 420 8.46 -0.08 4.34
C GLU A 420 7.29 -0.43 3.43
N TYR A 421 6.66 0.59 2.85
CA TYR A 421 5.63 0.46 1.83
C TYR A 421 6.28 0.51 0.46
N GLU A 422 6.39 -0.64 -0.20
CA GLU A 422 6.81 -0.69 -1.59
C GLU A 422 5.64 -0.25 -2.48
N VAL A 423 5.79 0.91 -3.13
CA VAL A 423 4.74 1.47 -3.98
C VAL A 423 4.48 0.53 -5.15
N PRO A 424 3.28 -0.08 -5.24
CA PRO A 424 2.94 -0.97 -6.34
C PRO A 424 2.90 -0.19 -7.66
N SER A 425 3.57 -0.76 -8.68
CA SER A 425 3.64 -0.17 -10.02
C SER A 425 2.87 -1.03 -11.01
N PHE A 426 2.09 -0.38 -11.87
CA PHE A 426 1.30 -1.00 -12.93
C PHE A 426 1.75 -0.44 -14.28
N ASP A 427 2.19 -1.34 -15.19
CA ASP A 427 2.59 -0.97 -16.53
C ASP A 427 1.37 -1.02 -17.47
N GLU A 428 1.14 0.07 -18.20
CA GLU A 428 -0.02 0.24 -19.07
C GLU A 428 0.34 0.02 -20.52
N LYS A 429 -0.41 -0.84 -21.18
CA LYS A 429 -0.32 -1.06 -22.62
C LYS A 429 -1.37 -0.23 -23.35
N GLU A 430 -0.91 0.54 -24.34
CA GLU A 430 -1.83 1.30 -25.19
C GLU A 430 -2.74 0.36 -25.98
N GLN A 431 -3.95 0.82 -26.25
CA GLN A 431 -4.87 0.15 -27.15
C GLN A 431 -4.34 0.26 -28.58
N THR A 432 -4.45 -0.82 -29.32
CA THR A 432 -4.15 -0.85 -30.75
C THR A 432 -5.37 -1.28 -31.55
N VAL A 433 -5.38 -0.89 -32.82
CA VAL A 433 -6.45 -1.24 -33.74
C VAL A 433 -5.90 -2.02 -34.92
N ARG A 434 -6.74 -2.89 -35.47
CA ARG A 434 -6.52 -3.62 -36.72
C ARG A 434 -7.52 -3.16 -37.75
N VAL A 435 -7.05 -2.69 -38.89
CA VAL A 435 -7.88 -2.40 -40.06
C VAL A 435 -7.80 -3.59 -41.02
N ARG A 436 -8.98 -4.11 -41.38
CA ARG A 436 -9.16 -5.20 -42.33
C ARG A 436 -10.00 -4.76 -43.49
N VAL A 437 -9.57 -5.09 -44.70
CA VAL A 437 -10.29 -4.81 -45.95
C VAL A 437 -10.68 -6.13 -46.56
N ARG A 438 -11.97 -6.27 -46.91
CA ARG A 438 -12.46 -7.37 -47.75
C ARG A 438 -12.76 -6.83 -49.13
N LYS A 439 -12.00 -7.31 -50.13
CA LYS A 439 -12.10 -6.91 -51.50
C LYS A 439 -12.91 -7.93 -52.30
N PHE A 440 -13.89 -7.49 -53.04
CA PHE A 440 -14.75 -8.36 -53.84
C PHE A 440 -15.14 -7.74 -55.18
N GLY A 441 -15.50 -8.55 -56.18
CA GLY A 441 -16.10 -8.12 -57.42
C GLY A 441 -17.59 -7.82 -57.23
N GLU A 442 -18.04 -6.62 -57.62
CA GLU A 442 -19.41 -6.17 -57.34
C GLU A 442 -20.48 -7.04 -58.01
N SER A 443 -20.23 -7.52 -59.25
CA SER A 443 -21.18 -8.37 -59.98
C SER A 443 -21.15 -9.82 -59.59
N GLU A 444 -20.01 -10.31 -59.12
CA GLU A 444 -19.75 -11.74 -58.91
C GLU A 444 -19.67 -12.14 -57.46
N ASN A 445 -19.57 -11.18 -56.57
CA ASN A 445 -19.30 -11.36 -55.15
C ASN A 445 -18.07 -12.27 -54.88
N LYS A 446 -17.12 -12.27 -55.79
CA LYS A 446 -15.90 -13.05 -55.72
C LYS A 446 -14.80 -12.32 -54.99
N ALA A 447 -14.09 -13.01 -54.10
CA ALA A 447 -12.90 -12.45 -53.44
C ALA A 447 -11.81 -12.09 -54.44
N LEU A 448 -11.20 -10.90 -54.27
CA LEU A 448 -10.23 -10.35 -55.20
C LEU A 448 -8.85 -10.20 -54.57
N ALA A 449 -7.87 -10.96 -55.07
CA ALA A 449 -6.47 -10.85 -54.70
C ALA A 449 -5.75 -9.73 -55.44
N GLY A 450 -4.67 -9.22 -54.87
CA GLY A 450 -3.74 -8.28 -55.51
C GLY A 450 -4.21 -6.83 -55.60
N ALA A 451 -5.24 -6.45 -54.90
CA ALA A 451 -5.58 -5.04 -54.70
C ALA A 451 -4.59 -4.41 -53.71
N HIS A 452 -4.03 -3.26 -54.06
CA HIS A 452 -3.11 -2.50 -53.20
C HIS A 452 -3.84 -1.29 -52.63
N PHE A 453 -3.63 -1.08 -51.33
CA PHE A 453 -4.19 0.09 -50.63
C PHE A 453 -3.10 0.82 -49.85
N ASP A 454 -3.23 2.13 -49.86
CA ASP A 454 -2.55 3.02 -48.93
C ASP A 454 -3.51 3.33 -47.75
N LEU A 455 -3.09 3.01 -46.53
CA LEU A 455 -3.80 3.28 -45.29
C LEU A 455 -3.03 4.36 -44.54
N LYS A 456 -3.66 5.53 -44.33
CA LYS A 456 -3.05 6.71 -43.76
C LYS A 456 -3.88 7.17 -42.56
N ARG A 457 -3.27 7.29 -41.35
CA ARG A 457 -3.93 7.95 -40.21
C ARG A 457 -4.02 9.45 -40.46
N ILE A 458 -5.21 10.04 -40.38
CA ILE A 458 -5.47 11.45 -40.66
C ILE A 458 -5.90 12.25 -39.42
N ALA A 459 -6.36 11.58 -38.35
CA ALA A 459 -6.70 12.18 -37.09
C ALA A 459 -6.43 11.22 -35.92
N ASP A 460 -6.30 11.76 -34.72
CA ASP A 460 -6.15 11.00 -33.47
C ASP A 460 -7.46 10.33 -33.03
N ALA A 461 -7.43 9.64 -31.88
CA ALA A 461 -8.59 8.98 -31.30
C ALA A 461 -9.69 9.95 -30.80
N ASP A 462 -9.40 11.24 -30.68
CA ASP A 462 -10.38 12.29 -30.39
C ASP A 462 -10.97 12.92 -31.66
N GLY A 463 -10.53 12.47 -32.84
CA GLY A 463 -10.91 13.04 -34.14
C GLY A 463 -10.20 14.34 -34.45
N LYS A 464 -9.19 14.75 -33.69
CA LYS A 464 -8.41 15.95 -33.93
C LYS A 464 -7.37 15.69 -35.03
N PRO A 465 -7.11 16.63 -35.94
CA PRO A 465 -6.02 16.49 -36.91
C PRO A 465 -4.69 16.25 -36.22
N LEU A 466 -3.85 15.39 -36.82
CA LEU A 466 -2.51 15.12 -36.34
C LEU A 466 -1.66 16.38 -36.27
N LYS A 467 -0.84 16.55 -35.24
CA LYS A 467 0.05 17.71 -35.11
C LYS A 467 1.18 17.64 -36.14
N GLN A 468 1.72 18.84 -36.46
CA GLN A 468 2.91 18.93 -37.31
C GLN A 468 4.09 18.19 -36.69
N GLY A 469 4.65 17.19 -37.39
CA GLY A 469 5.67 16.28 -36.86
C GLY A 469 5.15 14.87 -36.50
N GLU A 470 3.85 14.70 -36.32
CA GLU A 470 3.15 13.42 -36.29
C GLU A 470 2.81 13.00 -37.72
N GLU A 471 3.81 13.00 -38.62
CA GLU A 471 3.57 12.68 -40.05
C GLU A 471 2.92 11.30 -40.12
N ALA A 472 1.77 11.27 -40.78
CA ALA A 472 1.00 10.08 -40.96
C ALA A 472 1.80 9.07 -41.76
N ARG A 473 2.31 8.04 -41.12
CA ARG A 473 2.90 6.90 -41.79
C ARG A 473 1.86 6.27 -42.69
N VAL A 474 2.21 6.10 -43.97
CA VAL A 474 1.35 5.39 -44.93
C VAL A 474 1.70 3.90 -44.84
N GLU A 475 0.75 3.09 -44.39
CA GLU A 475 0.86 1.65 -44.39
C GLU A 475 0.32 1.09 -45.75
N LYS A 476 1.10 0.28 -46.39
CA LYS A 476 0.72 -0.39 -47.65
C LYS A 476 0.21 -1.79 -47.35
N ILE A 477 -0.99 -2.09 -47.79
CA ILE A 477 -1.61 -3.40 -47.63
C ILE A 477 -2.05 -3.97 -48.98
N VAL A 478 -1.97 -5.28 -49.14
CA VAL A 478 -2.32 -5.96 -50.38
C VAL A 478 -3.24 -7.12 -50.07
N THR A 479 -4.31 -7.29 -50.84
CA THR A 479 -5.23 -8.41 -50.66
C THR A 479 -4.63 -9.75 -51.12
N GLY A 480 -4.76 -10.75 -50.22
CA GLY A 480 -4.41 -12.12 -50.52
C GLY A 480 -5.44 -12.86 -51.37
N GLU A 481 -5.24 -14.16 -51.66
CA GLU A 481 -6.14 -14.99 -52.45
C GLU A 481 -7.59 -15.04 -51.94
N ASN A 482 -7.75 -14.87 -50.61
CA ASN A 482 -9.06 -14.77 -49.95
C ASN A 482 -9.71 -13.40 -50.04
N GLY A 483 -9.11 -12.47 -50.78
CA GLY A 483 -9.59 -11.08 -50.91
C GLY A 483 -9.42 -10.21 -49.66
N VAL A 484 -8.60 -10.65 -48.66
CA VAL A 484 -8.40 -9.95 -47.44
C VAL A 484 -7.04 -9.27 -47.39
N ALA A 485 -7.01 -8.01 -47.01
CA ALA A 485 -5.80 -7.30 -46.58
C ALA A 485 -6.00 -6.77 -45.20
N GLU A 486 -4.99 -6.84 -44.32
CA GLU A 486 -5.10 -6.30 -42.97
C GLU A 486 -3.78 -5.74 -42.47
N LYS A 487 -3.90 -4.79 -41.52
CA LYS A 487 -2.78 -4.23 -40.77
C LYS A 487 -3.21 -4.04 -39.33
N GLY A 488 -2.47 -4.65 -38.41
CA GLY A 488 -2.61 -4.50 -36.97
C GLY A 488 -1.48 -3.68 -36.36
N GLY A 489 -1.54 -3.43 -35.04
CA GLY A 489 -0.58 -2.63 -34.29
C GLY A 489 -0.68 -1.15 -34.61
N LEU A 490 -1.82 -0.70 -35.08
CA LEU A 490 -2.08 0.69 -35.42
C LEU A 490 -2.60 1.44 -34.19
N LEU A 491 -2.29 2.73 -34.08
CA LEU A 491 -2.88 3.61 -33.04
C LEU A 491 -4.35 3.88 -33.33
N PRO A 492 -5.22 3.97 -32.33
CA PRO A 492 -6.60 4.43 -32.50
C PRO A 492 -6.67 5.79 -33.19
N GLY A 493 -7.64 5.96 -34.09
CA GLY A 493 -7.81 7.22 -34.82
C GLY A 493 -8.65 7.09 -36.08
N ILE A 494 -8.67 8.15 -36.88
CA ILE A 494 -9.34 8.16 -38.16
C ILE A 494 -8.33 7.86 -39.27
N TYR A 495 -8.66 6.90 -40.10
CA TYR A 495 -7.84 6.47 -41.22
C TYR A 495 -8.51 6.80 -42.57
N GLU A 496 -7.70 7.23 -43.53
CA GLU A 496 -8.04 7.28 -44.95
C GLU A 496 -7.47 6.05 -45.61
N LEU A 497 -8.32 5.28 -46.25
CA LEU A 497 -7.95 4.10 -47.05
C LEU A 497 -8.20 4.40 -48.52
N LYS A 498 -7.16 4.31 -49.34
CA LYS A 498 -7.23 4.60 -50.78
C LYS A 498 -6.67 3.42 -51.60
N GLU A 499 -7.45 2.95 -52.54
CA GLU A 499 -6.94 1.95 -53.49
C GLU A 499 -5.92 2.61 -54.46
N THR A 500 -4.74 2.02 -54.58
CA THR A 500 -3.65 2.51 -55.41
C THR A 500 -3.42 1.62 -56.60
N LYS A 501 -3.88 0.37 -56.54
CA LYS A 501 -3.86 -0.58 -57.65
C LYS A 501 -5.02 -1.56 -57.53
N SER A 502 -5.85 -1.64 -58.55
CA SER A 502 -6.91 -2.63 -58.64
C SER A 502 -6.40 -4.02 -59.03
N PRO A 503 -7.14 -5.10 -58.71
CA PRO A 503 -6.91 -6.41 -59.30
C PRO A 503 -7.04 -6.41 -60.80
N ASP A 504 -6.32 -7.30 -61.49
CA ASP A 504 -6.39 -7.41 -62.92
C ASP A 504 -7.82 -7.69 -63.41
N GLY A 505 -8.28 -6.88 -64.36
CA GLY A 505 -9.62 -6.96 -64.91
C GLY A 505 -10.70 -6.13 -64.18
N TYR A 506 -10.33 -5.47 -63.12
CA TYR A 506 -11.24 -4.62 -62.35
C TYR A 506 -10.83 -3.17 -62.40
N ALA A 507 -11.80 -2.28 -62.38
CA ALA A 507 -11.58 -0.85 -62.36
C ALA A 507 -11.12 -0.36 -60.98
N LEU A 508 -10.13 0.52 -60.97
CA LEU A 508 -9.62 1.15 -59.75
C LEU A 508 -10.69 2.05 -59.11
N SER A 509 -10.95 1.80 -57.83
CA SER A 509 -11.78 2.73 -57.05
C SER A 509 -11.05 4.06 -56.84
N LYS A 510 -11.68 5.17 -57.26
CA LYS A 510 -11.14 6.50 -57.04
C LYS A 510 -11.57 7.09 -55.65
N GLU A 511 -12.43 6.38 -54.95
CA GLU A 511 -12.93 6.77 -53.66
C GLU A 511 -11.86 6.58 -52.56
N ALA A 512 -11.81 7.54 -51.64
CA ALA A 512 -11.08 7.39 -50.40
C ALA A 512 -12.09 7.02 -49.30
N TYR A 513 -11.85 5.88 -48.63
CA TYR A 513 -12.74 5.40 -47.58
C TYR A 513 -12.24 5.90 -46.25
N ARG A 514 -13.12 6.45 -45.43
CA ARG A 514 -12.85 6.92 -44.09
C ARG A 514 -13.18 5.81 -43.10
N ILE A 515 -12.22 5.40 -42.27
CA ILE A 515 -12.37 4.36 -41.25
C ILE A 515 -12.16 5.02 -39.89
N GLU A 516 -13.17 5.00 -39.05
CA GLU A 516 -13.12 5.52 -37.67
C GLU A 516 -12.77 4.39 -36.71
N ALA A 517 -11.45 4.14 -36.54
CA ALA A 517 -10.89 3.08 -35.70
C ALA A 517 -10.53 3.68 -34.33
N MET A 518 -11.54 3.96 -33.48
CA MET A 518 -11.40 4.73 -32.25
C MET A 518 -11.06 3.90 -31.00
N GLY A 519 -11.22 2.58 -31.02
CA GLY A 519 -11.04 1.73 -29.84
C GLY A 519 -12.15 1.94 -28.80
N ALA A 520 -13.41 2.02 -29.25
CA ALA A 520 -14.53 2.27 -28.35
C ALA A 520 -14.99 1.01 -27.61
N GLU A 521 -15.63 1.22 -26.44
CA GLU A 521 -16.27 0.14 -25.72
C GLU A 521 -17.38 -0.49 -26.56
N GLY A 522 -17.38 -1.82 -26.68
CA GLY A 522 -18.32 -2.57 -27.52
C GLY A 522 -17.80 -2.92 -28.90
N ASP A 523 -16.66 -2.37 -29.34
CA ASP A 523 -16.02 -2.74 -30.59
C ASP A 523 -15.53 -4.19 -30.56
N THR A 524 -15.43 -4.81 -31.73
CA THR A 524 -14.94 -6.17 -31.86
C THR A 524 -13.46 -6.26 -31.48
N ILE A 525 -13.14 -7.13 -30.52
CA ILE A 525 -11.76 -7.38 -30.09
C ILE A 525 -11.27 -8.68 -30.71
N VAL A 526 -10.06 -8.67 -31.25
CA VAL A 526 -9.35 -9.84 -31.75
C VAL A 526 -8.01 -10.00 -31.02
N THR A 527 -7.55 -11.24 -30.92
CA THR A 527 -6.23 -11.55 -30.35
C THR A 527 -5.25 -11.77 -31.48
N ARG A 528 -4.08 -11.16 -31.40
CA ARG A 528 -2.95 -11.37 -32.30
C ARG A 528 -2.25 -12.69 -32.00
N ASP A 529 -1.37 -13.11 -32.88
CA ASP A 529 -0.57 -14.34 -32.73
C ASP A 529 0.38 -14.27 -31.52
N ASP A 530 0.79 -13.08 -31.10
CA ASP A 530 1.61 -12.82 -29.93
C ASP A 530 0.81 -12.76 -28.62
N GLY A 531 -0.51 -12.95 -28.66
CA GLY A 531 -1.43 -12.91 -27.52
C GLY A 531 -1.97 -11.51 -27.17
N GLU A 532 -1.50 -10.45 -27.84
CA GLU A 532 -1.98 -9.10 -27.61
C GLU A 532 -3.37 -8.88 -28.22
N LYS A 533 -4.17 -8.01 -27.58
CA LYS A 533 -5.52 -7.67 -28.03
C LYS A 533 -5.52 -6.43 -28.91
N GLU A 534 -6.38 -6.42 -29.91
CA GLU A 534 -6.62 -5.27 -30.79
C GLU A 534 -8.10 -5.13 -31.06
N PHE A 535 -8.56 -3.87 -31.31
CA PHE A 535 -9.90 -3.65 -31.85
C PHE A 535 -9.87 -3.88 -33.37
N LEU A 536 -10.86 -4.60 -33.91
CA LEU A 536 -10.98 -4.90 -35.32
C LEU A 536 -12.00 -3.99 -36.02
N TYR A 537 -11.54 -3.29 -37.06
CA TYR A 537 -12.36 -2.51 -37.96
C TYR A 537 -12.31 -3.09 -39.36
N GLU A 538 -13.45 -3.51 -39.88
CA GLU A 538 -13.55 -4.18 -41.17
C GLU A 538 -14.32 -3.32 -42.20
N SER A 539 -13.74 -3.17 -43.38
CA SER A 539 -14.38 -2.49 -44.52
C SER A 539 -14.53 -3.47 -45.70
N GLN A 540 -15.67 -3.40 -46.38
CA GLN A 540 -15.94 -4.17 -47.58
C GLN A 540 -15.92 -3.22 -48.78
N ILE A 541 -15.06 -3.52 -49.76
CA ILE A 541 -14.83 -2.68 -50.93
C ILE A 541 -14.99 -3.50 -52.19
N GLY A 542 -15.98 -3.13 -52.99
CA GLY A 542 -16.22 -3.72 -54.31
C GLY A 542 -15.42 -3.01 -55.41
N ASN A 543 -15.07 -3.77 -56.46
CA ASN A 543 -14.66 -3.17 -57.73
C ASN A 543 -15.51 -3.74 -58.86
N ALA A 544 -15.89 -2.86 -59.76
CA ALA A 544 -16.58 -3.22 -60.99
C ALA A 544 -15.59 -3.75 -62.03
N LEU A 545 -16.03 -4.66 -62.86
CA LEU A 545 -15.24 -5.14 -63.98
C LEU A 545 -14.95 -4.02 -64.99
N ILE A 546 -13.75 -3.99 -65.57
CA ILE A 546 -13.47 -3.19 -66.75
C ILE A 546 -14.21 -3.82 -67.91
N LYS A 547 -14.99 -3.01 -68.64
CA LYS A 547 -15.88 -3.46 -69.72
C LYS A 547 -15.59 -2.68 -70.99
N LEU A 548 -15.58 -3.40 -72.11
CA LEU A 548 -15.48 -2.79 -73.39
C LEU A 548 -16.46 -3.43 -74.40
N GLU A 549 -16.82 -2.71 -75.40
CA GLU A 549 -17.56 -3.16 -76.54
C GLU A 549 -16.81 -2.80 -77.82
N ILE A 550 -16.69 -3.77 -78.71
CA ILE A 550 -16.05 -3.59 -80.03
C ILE A 550 -17.11 -3.76 -81.10
N SER A 551 -17.44 -2.64 -81.79
CA SER A 551 -18.38 -2.64 -82.90
C SER A 551 -17.65 -2.83 -84.24
N LYS A 552 -18.09 -3.79 -85.01
CA LYS A 552 -17.62 -4.01 -86.39
C LYS A 552 -18.56 -3.26 -87.37
N LEU A 553 -18.02 -2.24 -88.06
CA LEU A 553 -18.83 -1.29 -88.83
C LEU A 553 -18.31 -1.08 -90.22
N THR A 554 -19.14 -0.56 -91.08
CA THR A 554 -18.79 0.10 -92.38
C THR A 554 -19.45 1.47 -92.44
N LEU A 555 -18.92 2.34 -93.27
CA LEU A 555 -19.55 3.58 -93.70
C LEU A 555 -20.16 3.47 -95.08
N SER A 556 -21.46 3.70 -95.16
CA SER A 556 -22.15 3.79 -96.47
C SER A 556 -23.05 4.99 -96.41
N ASP A 557 -22.97 5.90 -97.41
CA ASP A 557 -23.69 7.15 -97.49
C ASP A 557 -23.55 8.05 -96.26
N GLY A 558 -22.35 8.10 -95.68
CA GLY A 558 -22.04 8.83 -94.44
C GLY A 558 -22.66 8.25 -93.18
N LYS A 559 -23.35 7.14 -93.25
CA LYS A 559 -23.96 6.47 -92.10
C LYS A 559 -23.16 5.18 -91.69
N LYS A 560 -23.12 4.93 -90.37
CA LYS A 560 -22.51 3.71 -89.84
C LYS A 560 -23.52 2.56 -89.95
N HIS A 561 -23.05 1.43 -90.51
CA HIS A 561 -23.82 0.19 -90.55
C HIS A 561 -23.00 -0.94 -89.90
N SER A 562 -23.67 -1.74 -89.09
CA SER A 562 -23.03 -2.91 -88.46
C SER A 562 -22.67 -3.97 -89.50
N LEU A 563 -21.53 -4.68 -89.28
CA LEU A 563 -21.07 -5.73 -90.12
C LEU A 563 -21.02 -7.08 -89.41
N SER A 564 -21.65 -8.10 -90.00
CA SER A 564 -21.57 -9.48 -89.56
C SER A 564 -20.61 -10.30 -90.42
N GLY A 565 -19.97 -11.32 -89.75
CA GLY A 565 -19.14 -12.31 -90.45
C GLY A 565 -17.64 -11.99 -90.51
N ALA A 566 -17.16 -10.96 -89.82
CA ALA A 566 -15.72 -10.76 -89.68
C ALA A 566 -15.20 -11.66 -88.56
N GLU A 567 -14.09 -12.34 -88.77
CA GLU A 567 -13.33 -13.08 -87.78
C GLU A 567 -12.29 -12.13 -87.16
N LEU A 568 -12.40 -11.87 -85.81
CA LEU A 568 -11.58 -10.91 -85.12
C LEU A 568 -10.87 -11.57 -83.96
N LEU A 569 -9.63 -11.15 -83.72
CA LEU A 569 -8.82 -11.49 -82.60
C LEU A 569 -8.48 -10.22 -81.79
N LEU A 570 -8.61 -10.28 -80.46
CA LEU A 570 -8.01 -9.34 -79.59
C LEU A 570 -6.72 -9.92 -79.02
N LYS A 571 -5.62 -9.17 -79.19
CA LYS A 571 -4.29 -9.57 -78.65
C LYS A 571 -3.80 -8.56 -77.67
N ASP A 572 -3.17 -9.03 -76.60
CA ASP A 572 -2.47 -8.17 -75.67
C ASP A 572 -1.16 -7.60 -76.25
N SER A 573 -0.47 -6.76 -75.48
CA SER A 573 0.82 -6.15 -75.86
C SER A 573 1.93 -7.15 -76.14
N ASN A 574 1.82 -8.38 -75.67
CA ASN A 574 2.78 -9.51 -75.93
C ASN A 574 2.37 -10.34 -77.13
N GLY A 575 1.30 -10.00 -77.78
CA GLY A 575 0.79 -10.74 -78.92
C GLY A 575 -0.05 -11.95 -78.57
N LYS A 576 -0.34 -12.24 -77.29
CA LYS A 576 -1.18 -13.35 -76.86
C LYS A 576 -2.65 -13.02 -77.15
N ILE A 577 -3.35 -13.99 -77.72
CA ILE A 577 -4.79 -13.89 -78.00
C ILE A 577 -5.53 -13.88 -76.67
N VAL A 578 -6.29 -12.78 -76.41
CA VAL A 578 -7.12 -12.58 -75.24
C VAL A 578 -8.55 -13.02 -75.51
N ASP A 579 -9.05 -12.71 -76.73
CA ASP A 579 -10.39 -13.08 -77.18
C ASP A 579 -10.42 -13.36 -78.73
N ARG A 580 -11.39 -14.15 -79.19
CA ARG A 580 -11.68 -14.43 -80.58
C ARG A 580 -13.20 -14.50 -80.77
N TRP A 581 -13.70 -13.78 -81.74
CA TRP A 581 -15.12 -13.81 -82.09
C TRP A 581 -15.39 -13.61 -83.57
N ILE A 582 -16.62 -13.92 -83.98
CA ILE A 582 -17.17 -13.58 -85.25
C ILE A 582 -18.20 -12.49 -85.07
N SER A 583 -18.09 -11.39 -85.80
CA SER A 583 -19.07 -10.30 -85.69
C SER A 583 -20.45 -10.78 -86.19
N ASP A 584 -21.50 -10.48 -85.39
CA ASP A 584 -22.90 -10.86 -85.65
C ASP A 584 -23.82 -9.64 -85.99
N GLY A 585 -23.20 -8.49 -86.05
CA GLY A 585 -23.94 -7.20 -86.23
C GLY A 585 -24.19 -6.43 -84.91
N ASN A 586 -23.99 -7.08 -83.78
CA ASN A 586 -24.03 -6.44 -82.47
C ASN A 586 -22.60 -6.08 -81.99
N PRO A 587 -22.45 -5.11 -81.09
CA PRO A 587 -21.18 -4.87 -80.43
C PRO A 587 -20.74 -6.12 -79.64
N HIS A 588 -19.49 -6.55 -79.82
CA HIS A 588 -18.91 -7.66 -79.03
C HIS A 588 -18.45 -7.13 -77.68
N ARG A 589 -19.00 -7.66 -76.62
CA ARG A 589 -18.74 -7.25 -75.21
C ARG A 589 -17.72 -8.14 -74.55
N ILE A 590 -16.73 -7.51 -73.92
CA ILE A 590 -15.71 -8.15 -73.16
C ILE A 590 -15.71 -7.56 -71.77
N GLU A 591 -15.80 -8.39 -70.74
CA GLU A 591 -15.78 -8.00 -69.32
C GLU A 591 -14.58 -8.63 -68.58
N GLY A 592 -14.05 -7.93 -67.60
CA GLY A 592 -12.91 -8.40 -66.83
C GLY A 592 -11.58 -8.34 -67.60
N ILE A 593 -11.48 -7.47 -68.56
CA ILE A 593 -10.25 -7.24 -69.32
C ILE A 593 -9.29 -6.35 -68.51
N LYS A 594 -8.01 -6.68 -68.54
CA LYS A 594 -6.99 -5.85 -67.89
C LYS A 594 -6.78 -4.53 -68.67
N GLU A 595 -6.49 -3.44 -67.92
CA GLU A 595 -6.06 -2.20 -68.53
C GLU A 595 -4.80 -2.36 -69.36
N GLY A 596 -4.66 -1.60 -70.43
CA GLY A 596 -3.48 -1.58 -71.26
C GLY A 596 -3.75 -1.51 -72.73
N LYS A 597 -2.70 -1.66 -73.55
CA LYS A 597 -2.76 -1.64 -75.01
C LYS A 597 -3.07 -3.01 -75.56
N TYR A 598 -4.03 -3.06 -76.42
CA TYR A 598 -4.46 -4.25 -77.18
C TYR A 598 -4.48 -3.95 -78.66
N THR A 599 -4.43 -5.03 -79.42
CA THR A 599 -4.47 -4.96 -80.86
C THR A 599 -5.59 -5.83 -81.35
N VAL A 600 -6.53 -5.25 -82.12
CA VAL A 600 -7.55 -6.02 -82.86
C VAL A 600 -7.04 -6.36 -84.19
N VAL A 601 -6.99 -7.68 -84.51
CA VAL A 601 -6.56 -8.23 -85.72
C VAL A 601 -7.75 -8.89 -86.42
N GLU A 602 -8.00 -8.55 -87.69
CA GLU A 602 -9.01 -9.23 -88.47
C GLU A 602 -8.37 -10.41 -89.17
N GLU A 603 -8.80 -11.65 -88.92
CA GLU A 603 -8.34 -12.81 -89.62
C GLU A 603 -9.04 -12.98 -90.98
N ARG A 604 -10.36 -12.71 -90.95
CA ARG A 604 -11.17 -12.76 -92.19
C ARG A 604 -12.20 -11.62 -92.21
N ALA A 605 -12.24 -10.95 -93.32
CA ALA A 605 -13.25 -9.94 -93.55
C ALA A 605 -14.63 -10.49 -93.93
N PRO A 606 -15.72 -9.78 -93.66
CA PRO A 606 -17.02 -10.16 -94.19
C PRO A 606 -17.03 -10.19 -95.74
N GLN A 607 -17.89 -11.01 -96.31
CA GLN A 607 -18.01 -11.09 -97.79
C GLN A 607 -18.45 -9.69 -98.35
N GLY A 608 -17.66 -9.25 -99.35
CA GLY A 608 -17.87 -7.97 -100.00
C GLY A 608 -17.16 -6.78 -99.34
N TYR A 609 -16.29 -7.00 -98.36
CA TYR A 609 -15.50 -6.00 -97.71
C TYR A 609 -14.00 -6.31 -97.81
N GLU A 610 -13.18 -5.28 -97.80
CA GLU A 610 -11.76 -5.37 -97.76
C GLU A 610 -11.28 -5.71 -96.35
N LYS A 611 -10.33 -6.71 -96.23
CA LYS A 611 -9.72 -7.04 -94.94
C LYS A 611 -8.87 -5.87 -94.47
N LEU A 612 -8.87 -5.66 -93.19
CA LEU A 612 -8.00 -4.63 -92.54
C LEU A 612 -6.54 -4.87 -92.94
N SER A 613 -5.94 -3.82 -93.48
CA SER A 613 -4.53 -3.86 -93.87
C SER A 613 -3.56 -3.85 -92.71
N ASN A 614 -3.95 -3.23 -91.61
CA ASN A 614 -3.18 -3.15 -90.41
C ASN A 614 -4.04 -3.49 -89.19
N PRO A 615 -3.47 -4.11 -88.17
CA PRO A 615 -4.13 -4.29 -86.92
C PRO A 615 -4.53 -2.93 -86.26
N VAL A 616 -5.67 -2.87 -85.56
CA VAL A 616 -6.16 -1.65 -84.92
C VAL A 616 -5.74 -1.70 -83.45
N GLU A 617 -4.95 -0.72 -83.02
CA GLU A 617 -4.60 -0.55 -81.60
C GLU A 617 -5.78 0.09 -80.85
N ILE A 618 -6.10 -0.51 -79.71
CA ILE A 618 -7.05 0.08 -78.72
C ILE A 618 -6.35 0.18 -77.40
N ASN A 619 -6.66 1.23 -76.66
CA ASN A 619 -6.16 1.43 -75.29
C ASN A 619 -7.32 1.26 -74.32
N VAL A 620 -7.25 0.20 -73.53
CA VAL A 620 -8.23 -0.09 -72.46
C VAL A 620 -7.86 0.70 -71.23
N GLU A 621 -8.69 1.61 -70.83
CA GLU A 621 -8.50 2.43 -69.65
C GLU A 621 -8.99 1.73 -68.38
N ASN A 622 -8.40 2.09 -67.22
CA ASN A 622 -8.82 1.57 -65.93
C ASN A 622 -10.06 2.32 -65.43
N THR A 623 -11.22 1.94 -65.91
CA THR A 623 -12.52 2.56 -65.59
C THR A 623 -13.64 1.53 -65.61
N ALA A 624 -14.64 1.74 -64.73
CA ALA A 624 -15.86 0.94 -64.67
C ALA A 624 -16.86 1.32 -65.81
N GLU A 625 -16.64 2.46 -66.46
CA GLU A 625 -17.46 2.90 -67.56
C GLU A 625 -17.27 2.00 -68.76
N LEU A 626 -18.37 1.76 -69.53
CA LEU A 626 -18.29 0.92 -70.73
C LEU A 626 -17.52 1.65 -71.83
N GLN A 627 -16.43 1.10 -72.27
CA GLN A 627 -15.57 1.67 -73.31
C GLN A 627 -15.98 1.13 -74.67
N HIS A 628 -16.14 2.01 -75.65
CA HIS A 628 -16.58 1.65 -76.99
C HIS A 628 -15.48 1.86 -78.02
N PHE A 629 -15.23 0.81 -78.78
CA PHE A 629 -14.29 0.86 -79.89
C PHE A 629 -14.96 0.47 -81.20
N GLU A 630 -14.59 1.13 -82.29
CA GLU A 630 -15.15 0.90 -83.61
C GLU A 630 -14.05 0.38 -84.55
N ILE A 631 -14.28 -0.77 -85.15
CA ILE A 631 -13.42 -1.35 -86.18
C ILE A 631 -14.16 -1.27 -87.52
N ARG A 632 -13.56 -0.61 -88.52
CA ARG A 632 -14.25 -0.28 -89.74
C ARG A 632 -13.60 -1.03 -90.90
N ASN A 633 -14.42 -1.66 -91.83
CA ASN A 633 -14.01 -2.16 -93.15
C ASN A 633 -14.62 -1.25 -94.21
N GLU A 634 -13.84 -1.15 -95.30
CA GLU A 634 -14.30 -0.51 -96.51
C GLU A 634 -14.92 -1.57 -97.38
N LYS A 635 -15.97 -1.19 -98.14
CA LYS A 635 -16.58 -2.07 -99.15
C LYS A 635 -15.59 -2.34 -100.29
N THR A 636 -15.49 -3.58 -100.65
CA THR A 636 -14.69 -3.88 -101.84
C THR A 636 -15.17 -3.17 -103.04
N PRO A 637 -14.36 -2.37 -103.74
CA PRO A 637 -14.81 -1.67 -104.92
C PRO A 637 -15.46 -2.58 -105.90
N ASP A 638 -16.66 -2.25 -106.43
CA ASP A 638 -17.24 -3.01 -107.57
C ASP A 638 -16.26 -2.95 -108.72
N ARG A 639 -15.66 -4.05 -109.02
CA ARG A 639 -14.82 -4.10 -110.22
C ARG A 639 -15.72 -3.83 -111.40
N PRO A 640 -15.45 -2.82 -112.18
CA PRO A 640 -16.14 -2.70 -113.42
C PRO A 640 -15.78 -3.87 -114.29
N ASN A 641 -16.78 -4.57 -114.84
CA ASN A 641 -16.64 -5.63 -115.78
C ASN A 641 -16.16 -5.09 -117.12
N THR A 642 -14.89 -4.71 -117.21
CA THR A 642 -14.29 -4.26 -118.51
C THR A 642 -13.43 -5.42 -119.01
N GLY A 643 -14.09 -6.22 -119.84
CA GLY A 643 -13.35 -6.97 -120.81
C GLY A 643 -12.75 -6.02 -121.84
N ASP A 644 -11.61 -5.43 -121.58
CA ASP A 644 -10.77 -4.81 -122.61
C ASP A 644 -9.31 -4.97 -122.19
N PHE A 645 -8.70 -5.91 -122.93
CA PHE A 645 -7.26 -6.22 -122.80
C PHE A 645 -6.39 -5.33 -123.71
N SER A 646 -6.54 -4.05 -123.63
CA SER A 646 -5.67 -3.12 -124.39
C SER A 646 -5.14 -2.01 -123.42
N ASN A 647 -4.02 -2.31 -122.79
CA ASN A 647 -2.95 -1.36 -122.41
C ASN A 647 -2.08 -1.80 -121.20
N ILE A 648 -1.56 -3.02 -121.29
CA ILE A 648 -0.57 -3.42 -120.23
C ILE A 648 0.78 -2.71 -120.45
N GLY A 649 1.01 -2.14 -121.64
CA GLY A 649 2.29 -1.50 -121.93
C GLY A 649 2.53 -0.13 -121.22
N GLY A 650 1.47 0.56 -120.78
CA GLY A 650 1.59 1.88 -120.17
C GLY A 650 1.92 1.86 -118.72
N TYR A 651 1.50 0.84 -117.98
CA TYR A 651 1.75 0.73 -116.49
C TYR A 651 3.14 0.17 -116.13
N VAL A 652 3.73 -0.57 -117.00
CA VAL A 652 5.11 -1.08 -116.77
C VAL A 652 6.15 0.02 -116.89
N LEU A 653 5.94 1.03 -117.73
CA LEU A 653 6.80 2.20 -117.89
C LEU A 653 6.70 3.21 -116.74
N SER A 654 5.55 3.34 -116.09
CA SER A 654 5.39 4.22 -114.95
C SER A 654 5.99 3.66 -113.66
N LEU A 655 5.97 2.36 -113.47
CA LEU A 655 6.64 1.67 -112.37
C LEU A 655 8.15 1.74 -112.43
N ILE A 656 8.73 1.59 -113.64
CA ILE A 656 10.18 1.71 -113.81
C ILE A 656 10.68 3.15 -113.56
N SER A 657 9.95 4.16 -113.94
CA SER A 657 10.32 5.53 -113.68
C SER A 657 10.23 5.91 -112.16
N ALA A 658 9.23 5.37 -111.48
CA ALA A 658 9.13 5.55 -109.98
C ALA A 658 10.27 4.87 -109.22
N PHE A 659 10.71 3.66 -109.67
CA PHE A 659 11.83 3.00 -109.08
C PHE A 659 13.18 3.71 -109.31
N ILE A 660 13.37 4.30 -110.44
CA ILE A 660 14.55 5.10 -110.80
C ILE A 660 14.61 6.36 -109.92
N LEU A 661 13.47 7.06 -109.74
CA LEU A 661 13.38 8.26 -108.96
C LEU A 661 13.63 7.94 -107.40
N PHE A 662 13.10 6.83 -106.94
CA PHE A 662 13.34 6.39 -105.54
C PHE A 662 14.83 6.00 -105.36
N TRP A 663 15.44 5.37 -106.30
CA TRP A 663 16.86 5.00 -106.22
C TRP A 663 17.81 6.22 -106.30
N ILE A 664 17.44 7.31 -107.02
CA ILE A 664 18.19 8.52 -107.08
C ILE A 664 18.05 9.28 -105.77
N LEU A 665 16.84 9.35 -105.17
CA LEU A 665 16.58 10.06 -103.87
C LEU A 665 17.29 9.41 -102.71
N THR A 666 17.41 8.10 -102.70
CA THR A 666 18.11 7.41 -101.61
C THR A 666 19.64 7.53 -101.68
N ARG A 667 20.20 7.89 -102.87
CA ARG A 667 21.66 8.13 -102.96
C ARG A 667 22.10 9.53 -102.63
N PHE A 668 21.16 10.55 -102.52
CA PHE A 668 21.51 11.88 -102.16
C PHE A 668 21.24 12.20 -100.66
N ALA A 669 20.58 11.31 -100.02
CA ALA A 669 20.30 11.49 -98.57
C ALA A 669 21.44 10.97 -97.62
N GLY A 670 22.51 10.37 -98.21
CA GLY A 670 23.56 9.72 -97.42
C GLY A 670 24.88 10.50 -97.24
N LYS A 671 24.86 11.84 -97.38
CA LYS A 671 26.04 12.66 -97.04
C LYS A 671 25.65 13.99 -96.35
N ARG A 672 25.43 13.95 -95.06
CA ARG A 672 25.63 14.99 -94.07
C ARG A 672 25.24 14.36 -92.72
N ASP A 673 26.20 14.02 -91.96
CA ASP A 673 26.78 14.75 -90.87
C ASP A 673 27.89 13.93 -90.19
N ARG A 674 29.06 14.36 -90.43
CA ARG A 674 30.14 14.29 -89.42
C ARG A 674 30.73 15.70 -89.34
N LEU A 675 30.35 16.35 -88.27
CA LEU A 675 31.20 17.29 -87.56
C LEU A 675 30.55 17.49 -86.17
#